data_6ac8d5c5c16b20e97adf3b1c39ea9c1b
#
_entry.id   6ac8d5c5c16b20e97adf3b1c39ea9c1b
#
_cell.length_a   1.000
_cell.length_b   1.000
_cell.length_c   1.000
_cell.angle_alpha   90.00
_cell.angle_beta   90.00
_cell.angle_gamma   90.00
#
_symmetry.space_group_name_H-M   'P 1'
#
loop_
_entity.id
_entity.type
_entity.pdbx_description
1 polymer ?
#
loop_
_entity_poly.entity_id
_entity_poly.type
_entity_poly.pdbx_seq_one_letter_code
_entity_poly.pdbx_strand_id
1 'polypeptide(L)'
;MAENIIKTEYSELMQKSYIDYSMSVITARALPDVRDGLKPVQRRVLYAMDQLGLNYDKPHRKSARIVGDAMGKYHPHGDRSIYETLVVLSQDFKKGMALVDGHGNFGSIEGDGAAAMRYTEAKLKKFTQDVYLSDLDKDVVDFVPNFDETEKEPAVLPVRIPNLLVNGADGIAVGMTTNIPTHNLSEVVDAVCAYMDNEDITTTELMQYIPGPDFPTGGLVINKSELAGIYETGTGKIKLRGKAVYEPAARKGEKDRLVITEIPYTMIGANIGKFISDIVDLVETKKTTDIVDVSNESSKEGIRIVLELKKNTDIENLKNLLYKKTKLEDTFGVNMLAIVDGRPETLGLRQIIKHHIDFQYEINTRKYTTLLNKELANKEIKEGLIRACDIIDLIIEILRGSSNLKMAKDCLINGNVDNIKFKSEASKNQAAKLDFTEKQASAILEMRLYKLIGLEILALQKEYDECLSKIAKYEKILGSKKAMAKVIKDDLVRIKKEYGVERKTVITDAKVAVFVEKEVPAQEVVFIMDRFGYAKTIDTASYERNREAIYNDFKYVFTCMNTDKICIFTDNGQLHQIKVKDIPFLTKFRDKGTPIDNLGNYDSSGELIIYLCAYETIKNQKLLFVTSQGMMKIVDTAEFDVAKRTVASTKLQDDDKIVSIEKADVQVETLSKFNLDGSRSEVEEIVSNKNVIVQTANGVFLKFPLSEIPVKKKSAVGVRGIKLGKDDYIEDIFIMDDGMEFTMEYKGKKIDFAKMKMAHRDTKGIKVRV
;
A
#
# COMPACT_ATOMS: atom_id res chain seq x y z
N MET A 1 -57.79 -3.88 -0.49
CA MET A 1 -56.65 -2.93 -0.72
C MET A 1 -56.08 -3.26 -2.10
N ALA A 2 -56.15 -2.33 -3.05
CA ALA A 2 -55.53 -2.55 -4.35
C ALA A 2 -54.01 -2.49 -4.18
N GLU A 3 -53.33 -3.58 -4.46
CA GLU A 3 -51.85 -3.61 -4.50
C GLU A 3 -51.40 -2.72 -5.67
N ASN A 4 -50.72 -1.62 -5.33
CA ASN A 4 -50.07 -0.77 -6.32
C ASN A 4 -48.76 -1.49 -6.77
N ILE A 5 -48.84 -2.29 -7.83
CA ILE A 5 -47.66 -2.93 -8.42
C ILE A 5 -46.92 -1.89 -9.25
N ILE A 6 -45.82 -1.38 -8.74
CA ILE A 6 -44.89 -0.51 -9.46
C ILE A 6 -43.95 -1.39 -10.28
N LYS A 7 -44.01 -1.36 -11.59
CA LYS A 7 -43.07 -2.04 -12.48
C LYS A 7 -41.85 -1.13 -12.65
N THR A 8 -40.71 -1.58 -12.14
CA THR A 8 -39.43 -0.89 -12.32
C THR A 8 -38.45 -1.80 -13.08
N GLU A 9 -37.70 -1.27 -14.02
CA GLU A 9 -36.66 -2.04 -14.69
C GLU A 9 -35.53 -2.39 -13.73
N TYR A 10 -35.09 -3.65 -13.73
CA TYR A 10 -34.06 -4.14 -12.81
C TYR A 10 -32.73 -3.36 -12.96
N SER A 11 -32.33 -3.02 -14.20
CA SER A 11 -31.13 -2.24 -14.50
C SER A 11 -31.15 -0.86 -13.87
N GLU A 12 -32.28 -0.15 -13.97
CA GLU A 12 -32.45 1.19 -13.37
C GLU A 12 -32.44 1.14 -11.84
N LEU A 13 -33.14 0.13 -11.26
CA LEU A 13 -33.13 -0.06 -9.81
C LEU A 13 -31.72 -0.36 -9.27
N MET A 14 -30.99 -1.24 -9.97
CA MET A 14 -29.61 -1.56 -9.60
C MET A 14 -28.68 -0.35 -9.72
N GLN A 15 -28.77 0.41 -10.81
CA GLN A 15 -27.96 1.62 -10.99
C GLN A 15 -28.22 2.63 -9.87
N LYS A 16 -29.49 2.92 -9.57
CA LYS A 16 -29.85 3.85 -8.52
C LYS A 16 -29.35 3.37 -7.14
N SER A 17 -29.63 2.13 -6.79
CA SER A 17 -29.20 1.56 -5.50
C SER A 17 -27.67 1.51 -5.38
N TYR A 18 -26.95 1.24 -6.48
CA TYR A 18 -25.48 1.24 -6.49
C TYR A 18 -24.89 2.63 -6.33
N ILE A 19 -25.53 3.65 -6.96
CA ILE A 19 -25.12 5.05 -6.80
C ILE A 19 -25.33 5.49 -5.35
N ASP A 20 -26.50 5.23 -4.76
CA ASP A 20 -26.83 5.59 -3.37
C ASP A 20 -25.86 4.92 -2.39
N TYR A 21 -25.58 3.63 -2.57
CA TYR A 21 -24.60 2.90 -1.77
C TYR A 21 -23.18 3.48 -1.95
N SER A 22 -22.76 3.73 -3.19
CA SER A 22 -21.44 4.28 -3.49
C SER A 22 -21.24 5.65 -2.85
N MET A 23 -22.25 6.53 -2.96
CA MET A 23 -22.21 7.85 -2.33
C MET A 23 -22.13 7.74 -0.80
N SER A 24 -22.89 6.85 -0.19
CA SER A 24 -22.81 6.59 1.26
C SER A 24 -21.42 6.10 1.67
N VAL A 25 -20.80 5.18 0.92
CA VAL A 25 -19.43 4.69 1.21
C VAL A 25 -18.40 5.81 1.06
N ILE A 26 -18.56 6.67 0.05
CA ILE A 26 -17.64 7.78 -0.21
C ILE A 26 -17.74 8.83 0.91
N THR A 27 -18.95 9.34 1.19
CA THR A 27 -19.14 10.51 2.07
C THR A 27 -19.21 10.15 3.56
N ALA A 28 -19.73 8.95 3.90
CA ALA A 28 -20.04 8.59 5.29
C ALA A 28 -19.26 7.38 5.83
N ARG A 29 -18.22 6.89 5.13
CA ARG A 29 -17.45 5.71 5.61
C ARG A 29 -15.95 5.78 5.37
N ALA A 30 -15.53 5.89 4.09
CA ALA A 30 -14.15 5.58 3.70
C ALA A 30 -13.21 6.78 3.68
N LEU A 31 -13.73 7.98 3.36
CA LEU A 31 -12.93 9.18 3.20
C LEU A 31 -12.98 10.09 4.42
N PRO A 32 -11.88 10.79 4.73
CA PRO A 32 -11.83 11.78 5.80
C PRO A 32 -12.47 13.10 5.36
N ASP A 33 -13.05 13.84 6.31
CA ASP A 33 -13.48 15.25 6.11
C ASP A 33 -12.25 16.15 6.17
N VAL A 34 -12.14 17.13 5.27
CA VAL A 34 -10.99 18.04 5.20
C VAL A 34 -10.82 18.89 6.45
N ARG A 35 -11.92 19.21 7.16
CA ARG A 35 -11.95 20.09 8.33
C ARG A 35 -11.31 19.44 9.56
N ASP A 36 -11.67 18.21 9.88
CA ASP A 36 -11.14 17.50 11.06
C ASP A 36 -10.18 16.35 10.73
N GLY A 37 -10.04 15.98 9.43
CA GLY A 37 -9.16 14.92 8.97
C GLY A 37 -9.55 13.52 9.46
N LEU A 38 -10.80 13.33 9.88
CA LEU A 38 -11.28 12.09 10.48
C LEU A 38 -12.33 11.41 9.58
N LYS A 39 -12.29 10.08 9.58
CA LYS A 39 -13.39 9.27 9.08
C LYS A 39 -14.54 9.29 10.10
N PRO A 40 -15.79 9.08 9.69
CA PRO A 40 -16.94 9.08 10.62
C PRO A 40 -16.77 8.13 11.82
N VAL A 41 -16.27 6.91 11.60
CA VAL A 41 -16.03 5.96 12.69
C VAL A 41 -14.99 6.47 13.70
N GLN A 42 -13.93 7.13 13.24
CA GLN A 42 -12.89 7.69 14.11
C GLN A 42 -13.46 8.83 14.98
N ARG A 43 -14.21 9.74 14.35
CA ARG A 43 -14.89 10.85 15.03
C ARG A 43 -15.83 10.34 16.10
N ARG A 44 -16.66 9.36 15.79
CA ARG A 44 -17.64 8.76 16.70
C ARG A 44 -17.00 8.04 17.88
N VAL A 45 -15.87 7.34 17.65
CA VAL A 45 -15.12 6.67 18.74
C VAL A 45 -14.54 7.71 19.69
N LEU A 46 -13.90 8.78 19.19
CA LEU A 46 -13.34 9.84 20.06
C LEU A 46 -14.44 10.57 20.81
N TYR A 47 -15.57 10.88 20.17
CA TYR A 47 -16.71 11.51 20.80
C TYR A 47 -17.35 10.61 21.87
N ALA A 48 -17.55 9.31 21.60
CA ALA A 48 -18.03 8.37 22.58
C ALA A 48 -17.12 8.28 23.82
N MET A 49 -15.80 8.31 23.62
CA MET A 49 -14.84 8.34 24.73
C MET A 49 -14.95 9.60 25.57
N ASP A 50 -15.16 10.76 24.94
CA ASP A 50 -15.39 12.03 25.63
C ASP A 50 -16.68 11.99 26.45
N GLN A 51 -17.79 11.54 25.86
CA GLN A 51 -19.08 11.42 26.54
C GLN A 51 -19.06 10.41 27.71
N LEU A 52 -18.22 9.39 27.63
CA LEU A 52 -17.95 8.46 28.74
C LEU A 52 -17.04 9.07 29.84
N GLY A 53 -16.54 10.30 29.64
CA GLY A 53 -15.61 10.97 30.57
C GLY A 53 -14.25 10.29 30.68
N LEU A 54 -13.77 9.65 29.60
CA LEU A 54 -12.48 8.93 29.55
C LEU A 54 -11.32 9.89 29.30
N ASN A 55 -11.23 10.92 30.10
CA ASN A 55 -10.22 11.96 30.02
C ASN A 55 -8.82 11.41 30.35
N TYR A 56 -7.76 12.11 29.89
CA TYR A 56 -6.38 11.69 30.08
C TYR A 56 -5.98 11.50 31.56
N ASP A 57 -6.57 12.24 32.49
CA ASP A 57 -6.35 12.20 33.95
C ASP A 57 -7.16 11.11 34.65
N LYS A 58 -8.06 10.42 33.96
CA LYS A 58 -8.91 9.37 34.50
C LYS A 58 -8.32 7.98 34.29
N PRO A 59 -8.76 6.97 35.05
CA PRO A 59 -8.35 5.58 34.82
C PRO A 59 -8.81 5.07 33.47
N HIS A 60 -8.03 4.17 32.86
CA HIS A 60 -8.42 3.41 31.67
C HIS A 60 -9.71 2.62 31.92
N ARG A 61 -10.48 2.40 30.86
CA ARG A 61 -11.68 1.57 30.87
C ARG A 61 -11.60 0.50 29.78
N LYS A 62 -12.30 -0.62 30.01
CA LYS A 62 -12.35 -1.73 29.05
C LYS A 62 -12.74 -1.23 27.66
N SER A 63 -11.96 -1.61 26.63
CA SER A 63 -12.24 -1.26 25.25
C SER A 63 -13.64 -1.72 24.79
N ALA A 64 -14.09 -2.86 25.30
CA ALA A 64 -15.44 -3.37 25.03
C ALA A 64 -16.56 -2.40 25.44
N ARG A 65 -16.38 -1.60 26.52
CA ARG A 65 -17.34 -0.58 26.92
C ARG A 65 -17.37 0.58 25.91
N ILE A 66 -16.19 1.02 25.47
CA ILE A 66 -16.07 2.11 24.46
C ILE A 66 -16.74 1.69 23.16
N VAL A 67 -16.42 0.47 22.69
CA VAL A 67 -16.98 -0.10 21.47
C VAL A 67 -18.51 -0.24 21.58
N GLY A 68 -19.01 -0.75 22.72
CA GLY A 68 -20.45 -0.90 22.95
C GLY A 68 -21.21 0.42 22.96
N ASP A 69 -20.66 1.46 23.61
CA ASP A 69 -21.28 2.80 23.64
C ASP A 69 -21.26 3.47 22.26
N ALA A 70 -20.12 3.40 21.57
CA ALA A 70 -20.00 3.93 20.21
C ALA A 70 -20.94 3.24 19.23
N MET A 71 -21.07 1.91 19.30
CA MET A 71 -21.95 1.12 18.45
C MET A 71 -23.43 1.39 18.75
N GLY A 72 -23.79 1.44 20.02
CA GLY A 72 -25.18 1.60 20.44
C GLY A 72 -25.76 2.99 20.20
N LYS A 73 -24.91 4.04 20.25
CA LYS A 73 -25.37 5.42 20.16
C LYS A 73 -25.06 6.12 18.83
N TYR A 74 -23.91 5.81 18.20
CA TYR A 74 -23.41 6.65 17.10
C TYR A 74 -23.09 5.88 15.83
N HIS A 75 -22.56 4.66 15.93
CA HIS A 75 -22.03 3.95 14.75
C HIS A 75 -22.67 2.57 14.55
N PRO A 76 -23.77 2.45 13.77
CA PRO A 76 -24.57 1.22 13.64
C PRO A 76 -23.89 0.18 12.74
N HIS A 77 -22.67 -0.23 13.09
CA HIS A 77 -21.87 -1.22 12.34
C HIS A 77 -21.23 -2.23 13.29
N GLY A 78 -20.55 -3.25 12.75
CA GLY A 78 -19.95 -4.32 13.53
C GLY A 78 -18.90 -3.84 14.54
N ASP A 79 -18.92 -4.42 15.74
CA ASP A 79 -18.02 -4.14 16.85
C ASP A 79 -16.54 -4.27 16.48
N ARG A 80 -16.21 -5.22 15.61
CA ARG A 80 -14.86 -5.45 15.13
C ARG A 80 -14.27 -4.20 14.43
N SER A 81 -15.03 -3.56 13.54
CA SER A 81 -14.57 -2.37 12.81
C SER A 81 -14.32 -1.18 13.73
N ILE A 82 -15.16 -1.02 14.76
CA ILE A 82 -15.04 0.02 15.79
C ILE A 82 -13.79 -0.24 16.65
N TYR A 83 -13.61 -1.50 17.07
CA TYR A 83 -12.44 -1.89 17.88
C TYR A 83 -11.13 -1.75 17.09
N GLU A 84 -11.08 -2.21 15.84
CA GLU A 84 -9.90 -2.03 14.97
C GLU A 84 -9.56 -0.55 14.79
N THR A 85 -10.58 0.32 14.67
CA THR A 85 -10.38 1.79 14.63
C THR A 85 -9.77 2.30 15.93
N LEU A 86 -10.29 1.89 17.09
CA LEU A 86 -9.73 2.26 18.40
C LEU A 86 -8.28 1.82 18.52
N VAL A 87 -7.96 0.61 18.07
CA VAL A 87 -6.60 0.06 18.05
C VAL A 87 -5.68 0.92 17.18
N VAL A 88 -6.06 1.24 15.96
CA VAL A 88 -5.25 2.07 15.05
C VAL A 88 -5.00 3.47 15.62
N LEU A 89 -5.99 4.07 16.28
CA LEU A 89 -5.84 5.39 16.92
C LEU A 89 -4.86 5.39 18.11
N SER A 90 -4.54 4.21 18.68
CA SER A 90 -3.56 4.07 19.75
C SER A 90 -2.14 3.73 19.27
N GLN A 91 -1.98 3.31 17.98
CA GLN A 91 -0.71 2.84 17.44
C GLN A 91 0.16 4.01 16.97
N ASP A 92 1.25 4.27 17.67
CA ASP A 92 2.21 5.34 17.39
C ASP A 92 3.12 5.06 16.18
N PHE A 93 3.19 3.81 15.75
CA PHE A 93 3.88 3.41 14.52
C PHE A 93 3.00 3.56 13.26
N LYS A 94 1.69 3.80 13.39
CA LYS A 94 0.77 4.07 12.27
C LYS A 94 0.34 5.52 12.18
N LYS A 95 0.32 6.25 13.29
CA LYS A 95 -0.14 7.63 13.36
C LYS A 95 1.02 8.56 13.68
N GLY A 96 1.06 9.73 13.04
CA GLY A 96 2.03 10.77 13.39
C GLY A 96 1.90 11.19 14.85
N MET A 97 0.64 11.33 15.29
CA MET A 97 0.27 11.59 16.69
C MET A 97 -0.85 10.62 17.10
N ALA A 98 -0.54 9.63 17.93
CA ALA A 98 -1.56 8.70 18.45
C ALA A 98 -2.56 9.44 19.34
N LEU A 99 -3.86 9.13 19.17
CA LEU A 99 -4.97 9.85 19.81
C LEU A 99 -5.52 9.13 21.05
N VAL A 100 -5.30 7.84 21.16
CA VAL A 100 -5.78 6.99 22.26
C VAL A 100 -4.60 6.47 23.06
N ASP A 101 -4.73 6.47 24.37
CA ASP A 101 -3.80 5.84 25.31
C ASP A 101 -4.34 4.45 25.64
N GLY A 102 -3.71 3.43 25.04
CA GLY A 102 -4.06 2.02 25.20
C GLY A 102 -3.26 1.33 26.31
N HIS A 103 -3.92 0.51 27.11
CA HIS A 103 -3.32 -0.34 28.12
C HIS A 103 -3.60 -1.82 27.81
N GLY A 104 -2.56 -2.63 27.71
CA GLY A 104 -2.61 -4.01 27.24
C GLY A 104 -1.97 -4.18 25.87
N ASN A 105 -2.31 -5.27 25.17
CA ASN A 105 -1.79 -5.54 23.82
C ASN A 105 -2.67 -4.91 22.74
N PHE A 106 -2.20 -3.84 22.15
CA PHE A 106 -2.81 -3.14 21.01
C PHE A 106 -2.13 -3.46 19.67
N GLY A 107 -1.46 -4.60 19.57
CA GLY A 107 -0.72 -5.03 18.39
C GLY A 107 0.71 -4.50 18.36
N SER A 108 1.49 -4.99 17.38
CA SER A 108 2.89 -4.60 17.18
C SER A 108 3.14 -4.12 15.76
N ILE A 109 4.27 -3.44 15.54
CA ILE A 109 4.73 -3.03 14.22
C ILE A 109 5.00 -4.24 13.31
N GLU A 110 5.26 -5.40 13.89
CA GLU A 110 5.55 -6.65 13.18
C GLU A 110 4.31 -7.36 12.64
N GLY A 111 3.11 -6.87 13.02
CA GLY A 111 1.85 -7.37 12.51
C GLY A 111 1.09 -8.28 13.49
N ASP A 112 1.55 -8.38 14.74
CA ASP A 112 0.74 -9.02 15.76
C ASP A 112 -0.56 -8.26 15.94
N GLY A 113 -1.67 -8.97 15.97
CA GLY A 113 -2.98 -8.40 16.23
C GLY A 113 -3.14 -7.92 17.66
N ALA A 114 -4.05 -6.96 17.87
CA ALA A 114 -4.45 -6.57 19.20
C ALA A 114 -5.18 -7.72 19.92
N ALA A 115 -5.03 -7.81 21.24
CA ALA A 115 -5.82 -8.72 22.04
C ALA A 115 -7.31 -8.37 21.95
N ALA A 116 -8.21 -9.32 22.22
CA ALA A 116 -9.64 -9.08 22.19
C ALA A 116 -10.04 -7.93 23.15
N MET A 117 -11.03 -7.12 22.75
CA MET A 117 -11.45 -5.88 23.43
C MET A 117 -11.83 -6.07 24.92
N ARG A 118 -12.14 -7.29 25.35
CA ARG A 118 -12.40 -7.61 26.76
C ARG A 118 -11.15 -7.60 27.64
N TYR A 119 -9.95 -7.72 27.03
CA TYR A 119 -8.66 -7.72 27.75
C TYR A 119 -7.96 -6.35 27.72
N THR A 120 -8.22 -5.54 26.71
CA THR A 120 -7.60 -4.22 26.56
C THR A 120 -8.41 -3.12 27.24
N GLU A 121 -7.72 -2.04 27.59
CA GLU A 121 -8.31 -0.85 28.20
C GLU A 121 -7.79 0.39 27.47
N ALA A 122 -8.60 1.45 27.44
CA ALA A 122 -8.23 2.68 26.74
C ALA A 122 -8.77 3.92 27.43
N LYS A 123 -8.14 5.06 27.16
CA LYS A 123 -8.58 6.42 27.48
C LYS A 123 -8.06 7.40 26.43
N LEU A 124 -8.55 8.63 26.45
CA LEU A 124 -8.06 9.71 25.59
C LEU A 124 -6.63 10.11 26.01
N LYS A 125 -5.78 10.45 25.02
CA LYS A 125 -4.53 11.16 25.31
C LYS A 125 -4.82 12.64 25.62
N LYS A 126 -3.94 13.27 26.39
CA LYS A 126 -4.02 14.72 26.67
C LYS A 126 -4.07 15.54 25.37
N PHE A 127 -3.23 15.20 24.42
CA PHE A 127 -3.23 15.79 23.09
C PHE A 127 -4.60 15.77 22.41
N THR A 128 -5.30 14.63 22.46
CA THR A 128 -6.62 14.47 21.84
C THR A 128 -7.66 15.33 22.52
N GLN A 129 -7.64 15.39 23.84
CA GLN A 129 -8.58 16.21 24.60
C GLN A 129 -8.36 17.70 24.35
N ASP A 130 -7.09 18.14 24.34
CA ASP A 130 -6.73 19.54 24.15
C ASP A 130 -6.93 20.03 22.72
N VAL A 131 -6.69 19.18 21.73
CA VAL A 131 -6.60 19.60 20.31
C VAL A 131 -7.85 19.21 19.52
N TYR A 132 -8.55 18.11 19.86
CA TYR A 132 -9.68 17.60 19.07
C TYR A 132 -11.03 17.82 19.72
N LEU A 133 -11.12 17.82 21.05
CA LEU A 133 -12.38 17.74 21.77
C LEU A 133 -12.66 18.99 22.62
N SER A 134 -11.69 19.88 22.77
CA SER A 134 -11.89 21.09 23.55
C SER A 134 -12.88 22.03 22.89
N ASP A 135 -13.62 22.74 23.74
CA ASP A 135 -14.62 23.75 23.34
C ASP A 135 -15.91 23.20 22.69
N LEU A 136 -16.15 21.86 22.67
CA LEU A 136 -17.41 21.27 22.17
C LEU A 136 -18.66 21.84 22.88
N ASP A 137 -18.53 22.26 24.13
CA ASP A 137 -19.57 22.89 24.95
C ASP A 137 -19.90 24.34 24.55
N LYS A 138 -19.15 24.91 23.57
CA LYS A 138 -19.25 26.33 23.19
C LYS A 138 -19.86 26.56 21.81
N ASP A 139 -20.67 25.60 21.35
CA ASP A 139 -21.39 25.69 20.08
C ASP A 139 -20.45 25.97 18.86
N VAL A 140 -19.24 25.39 18.88
CA VAL A 140 -18.20 25.65 17.86
C VAL A 140 -18.42 24.86 16.57
N VAL A 141 -19.17 23.74 16.64
CA VAL A 141 -19.51 22.87 15.51
C VAL A 141 -20.98 22.51 15.54
N ASP A 142 -21.52 22.09 14.40
CA ASP A 142 -22.91 21.64 14.31
C ASP A 142 -23.06 20.23 14.88
N PHE A 143 -24.19 20.01 15.55
CA PHE A 143 -24.61 18.70 16.03
C PHE A 143 -25.79 18.23 15.20
N VAL A 144 -25.65 17.00 14.69
CA VAL A 144 -26.70 16.33 13.89
C VAL A 144 -27.32 15.18 14.69
N PRO A 145 -28.55 14.78 14.40
CA PRO A 145 -29.13 13.57 14.96
C PRO A 145 -28.27 12.34 14.60
N ASN A 146 -28.18 11.39 15.52
CA ASN A 146 -27.61 10.09 15.24
C ASN A 146 -28.54 9.25 14.34
N PHE A 147 -28.16 7.99 14.07
CA PHE A 147 -28.87 7.11 13.14
C PHE A 147 -30.34 6.78 13.53
N ASP A 148 -30.68 6.84 14.81
CA ASP A 148 -32.04 6.58 15.34
C ASP A 148 -32.72 7.82 15.94
N GLU A 149 -32.11 9.00 15.77
CA GLU A 149 -32.61 10.30 16.25
C GLU A 149 -32.74 10.42 17.77
N THR A 150 -32.21 9.48 18.55
CA THR A 150 -32.28 9.50 20.02
C THR A 150 -31.20 10.35 20.65
N GLU A 151 -30.06 10.52 20.00
CA GLU A 151 -28.88 11.25 20.45
C GLU A 151 -28.41 12.24 19.40
N LYS A 152 -27.52 13.12 19.78
CA LYS A 152 -26.82 14.03 18.84
C LYS A 152 -25.33 13.75 18.79
N GLU A 153 -24.76 13.82 17.61
CA GLU A 153 -23.34 13.69 17.39
C GLU A 153 -22.78 14.92 16.65
N PRO A 154 -21.50 15.29 16.87
CA PRO A 154 -20.90 16.40 16.13
C PRO A 154 -20.70 16.03 14.67
N ALA A 155 -21.09 16.91 13.76
CA ALA A 155 -20.87 16.73 12.32
C ALA A 155 -19.37 16.62 12.01
N VAL A 156 -18.55 17.42 12.68
CA VAL A 156 -17.09 17.38 12.68
C VAL A 156 -16.56 17.72 14.08
N LEU A 157 -15.34 17.31 14.42
CA LEU A 157 -14.69 17.75 15.66
C LEU A 157 -13.98 19.09 15.47
N PRO A 158 -13.91 19.94 16.50
CA PRO A 158 -13.22 21.25 16.42
C PRO A 158 -11.71 21.11 16.50
N VAL A 159 -11.12 20.34 15.58
CA VAL A 159 -9.70 20.03 15.55
C VAL A 159 -8.89 21.28 15.24
N ARG A 160 -7.89 21.59 16.08
CA ARG A 160 -7.12 22.84 16.04
C ARG A 160 -5.89 22.81 15.15
N ILE A 161 -5.57 21.65 14.57
CA ILE A 161 -4.43 21.44 13.66
C ILE A 161 -4.92 20.80 12.37
N PRO A 162 -4.21 20.92 11.24
CA PRO A 162 -4.55 20.20 10.02
C PRO A 162 -4.26 18.69 10.19
N ASN A 163 -5.14 18.00 10.90
CA ASN A 163 -5.01 16.57 11.22
C ASN A 163 -4.82 15.71 9.98
N LEU A 164 -5.43 16.09 8.86
CA LEU A 164 -5.27 15.40 7.58
C LEU A 164 -3.82 15.29 7.15
N LEU A 165 -2.99 16.29 7.45
CA LEU A 165 -1.54 16.27 7.20
C LEU A 165 -0.79 15.56 8.32
N VAL A 166 -1.07 15.91 9.59
CA VAL A 166 -0.30 15.40 10.74
C VAL A 166 -0.45 13.88 10.88
N ASN A 167 -1.67 13.35 10.83
CA ASN A 167 -1.94 11.92 11.00
C ASN A 167 -2.13 11.15 9.71
N GLY A 168 -2.17 11.86 8.57
CA GLY A 168 -2.48 11.23 7.30
C GLY A 168 -3.84 10.53 7.28
N ALA A 169 -4.17 9.95 6.15
CA ALA A 169 -5.36 9.12 5.99
C ALA A 169 -5.13 8.05 4.92
N ASP A 170 -5.73 6.90 5.11
CA ASP A 170 -5.82 5.82 4.14
C ASP A 170 -7.28 5.37 4.03
N GLY A 171 -7.74 5.02 2.86
CA GLY A 171 -9.13 4.56 2.69
C GLY A 171 -9.44 4.10 1.28
N ILE A 172 -10.30 3.10 1.18
CA ILE A 172 -10.77 2.54 -0.08
C ILE A 172 -12.27 2.75 -0.15
N ALA A 173 -12.72 3.61 -1.07
CA ALA A 173 -14.11 3.83 -1.39
C ALA A 173 -14.48 3.15 -2.71
N VAL A 174 -15.70 3.34 -3.18
CA VAL A 174 -16.11 2.82 -4.48
C VAL A 174 -15.57 3.73 -5.59
N GLY A 175 -14.71 3.17 -6.43
CA GLY A 175 -14.11 3.88 -7.57
C GLY A 175 -13.00 4.88 -7.23
N MET A 176 -12.68 5.07 -5.95
CA MET A 176 -11.63 6.00 -5.51
C MET A 176 -10.97 5.56 -4.21
N THR A 177 -9.74 6.01 -4.00
CA THR A 177 -8.97 5.72 -2.79
C THR A 177 -8.34 6.99 -2.27
N THR A 178 -8.15 7.08 -0.96
CA THR A 178 -7.30 8.11 -0.35
C THR A 178 -6.08 7.47 0.28
N ASN A 179 -4.93 8.13 0.14
CA ASN A 179 -3.69 7.72 0.78
C ASN A 179 -2.81 8.95 1.02
N ILE A 180 -2.94 9.53 2.18
CA ILE A 180 -2.29 10.79 2.57
C ILE A 180 -1.18 10.47 3.56
N PRO A 181 0.08 10.84 3.27
CA PRO A 181 1.19 10.58 4.18
C PRO A 181 1.12 11.45 5.43
N THR A 182 1.74 10.99 6.51
CA THR A 182 1.90 11.76 7.75
C THR A 182 2.97 12.83 7.60
N HIS A 183 2.83 13.93 8.37
CA HIS A 183 3.80 15.05 8.40
C HIS A 183 4.11 15.44 9.83
N ASN A 184 5.24 16.09 10.02
CA ASN A 184 5.67 16.57 11.31
C ASN A 184 4.78 17.69 11.85
N LEU A 185 4.29 17.55 13.08
CA LEU A 185 3.38 18.52 13.70
C LEU A 185 3.99 19.93 13.75
N SER A 186 5.27 20.06 14.13
CA SER A 186 5.93 21.35 14.26
C SER A 186 6.04 22.09 12.93
N GLU A 187 6.40 21.34 11.87
CA GLU A 187 6.52 21.86 10.51
C GLU A 187 5.17 22.28 9.93
N VAL A 188 4.13 21.46 10.17
CA VAL A 188 2.77 21.79 9.74
C VAL A 188 2.26 23.05 10.40
N VAL A 189 2.49 23.22 11.71
CA VAL A 189 2.12 24.44 12.42
C VAL A 189 2.86 25.66 11.85
N ASP A 190 4.16 25.56 11.58
CA ASP A 190 4.94 26.65 11.00
C ASP A 190 4.41 27.03 9.60
N ALA A 191 4.06 26.05 8.77
CA ALA A 191 3.49 26.30 7.45
C ALA A 191 2.10 26.96 7.53
N VAL A 192 1.25 26.56 8.47
CA VAL A 192 -0.06 27.22 8.70
C VAL A 192 0.16 28.67 9.13
N CYS A 193 1.09 28.94 10.05
CA CYS A 193 1.42 30.29 10.46
C CYS A 193 1.94 31.14 9.30
N ALA A 194 2.81 30.57 8.44
CA ALA A 194 3.33 31.25 7.26
C ALA A 194 2.22 31.57 6.24
N TYR A 195 1.30 30.64 6.00
CA TYR A 195 0.13 30.88 5.14
C TYR A 195 -0.77 31.99 5.69
N MET A 196 -0.99 32.04 7.01
CA MET A 196 -1.78 33.09 7.65
C MET A 196 -1.11 34.47 7.57
N ASP A 197 0.23 34.54 7.42
CA ASP A 197 0.97 35.78 7.19
C ASP A 197 0.93 36.23 5.73
N ASN A 198 0.90 35.28 4.80
CA ASN A 198 0.82 35.50 3.36
C ASN A 198 -0.10 34.46 2.70
N GLU A 199 -1.36 34.83 2.43
CA GLU A 199 -2.35 33.96 1.80
C GLU A 199 -1.97 33.57 0.34
N ASP A 200 -1.07 34.34 -0.31
CA ASP A 200 -0.60 34.09 -1.67
C ASP A 200 0.65 33.21 -1.74
N ILE A 201 1.12 32.71 -0.60
CA ILE A 201 2.29 31.81 -0.53
C ILE A 201 2.13 30.61 -1.46
N THR A 202 3.17 30.32 -2.23
CA THR A 202 3.19 29.20 -3.18
C THR A 202 3.46 27.86 -2.48
N THR A 203 3.13 26.77 -3.14
CA THR A 203 3.45 25.41 -2.63
C THR A 203 4.94 25.23 -2.39
N THR A 204 5.78 25.77 -3.27
CA THR A 204 7.25 25.70 -3.13
C THR A 204 7.77 26.48 -1.92
N GLU A 205 7.19 27.62 -1.61
CA GLU A 205 7.53 28.39 -0.40
C GLU A 205 7.03 27.71 0.86
N LEU A 206 5.83 27.08 0.84
CA LEU A 206 5.33 26.25 1.94
C LEU A 206 6.24 25.05 2.22
N MET A 207 6.89 24.50 1.21
CA MET A 207 7.86 23.42 1.37
C MET A 207 9.16 23.84 2.06
N GLN A 208 9.42 25.12 2.30
CA GLN A 208 10.50 25.55 3.19
C GLN A 208 10.19 25.21 4.65
N TYR A 209 8.90 25.12 5.00
CA TYR A 209 8.42 24.74 6.32
C TYR A 209 8.07 23.26 6.41
N ILE A 210 7.46 22.69 5.36
CA ILE A 210 7.14 21.25 5.23
C ILE A 210 7.97 20.66 4.08
N PRO A 211 9.23 20.27 4.32
CA PRO A 211 10.10 19.76 3.24
C PRO A 211 9.61 18.46 2.62
N GLY A 212 8.71 17.75 3.29
CA GLY A 212 8.11 16.49 2.84
C GLY A 212 7.42 15.73 3.96
N PRO A 213 6.96 14.52 3.71
CA PRO A 213 6.29 13.69 4.71
C PRO A 213 7.26 13.33 5.86
N ASP A 214 6.67 13.01 7.01
CA ASP A 214 7.38 12.50 8.18
C ASP A 214 6.65 11.24 8.68
N PHE A 215 7.22 10.08 8.38
CA PHE A 215 6.62 8.80 8.73
C PHE A 215 7.01 8.36 10.15
N PRO A 216 6.09 7.77 10.91
CA PRO A 216 6.36 7.28 12.26
C PRO A 216 7.51 6.27 12.33
N THR A 217 7.74 5.52 11.25
CA THR A 217 8.80 4.52 11.13
C THR A 217 10.17 5.10 10.76
N GLY A 218 10.27 6.41 10.51
CA GLY A 218 11.49 7.04 10.02
C GLY A 218 11.78 6.69 8.55
N GLY A 219 13.02 6.30 8.26
CA GLY A 219 13.49 5.97 6.92
C GLY A 219 13.88 7.19 6.09
N LEU A 220 14.04 6.97 4.78
CA LEU A 220 14.45 8.01 3.84
C LEU A 220 13.42 8.15 2.72
N VAL A 221 13.08 9.38 2.38
CA VAL A 221 12.47 9.75 1.10
C VAL A 221 13.59 10.07 0.13
N ILE A 222 13.62 9.38 -1.02
CA ILE A 222 14.76 9.41 -1.96
C ILE A 222 14.48 10.12 -3.29
N ASN A 223 13.31 10.74 -3.44
CA ASN A 223 12.91 11.51 -4.62
C ASN A 223 12.38 12.90 -4.23
N LYS A 224 13.20 13.66 -3.50
CA LYS A 224 12.89 15.03 -3.02
C LYS A 224 12.42 15.95 -4.14
N SER A 225 13.09 15.90 -5.30
CA SER A 225 12.80 16.74 -6.46
C SER A 225 11.37 16.55 -7.02
N GLU A 226 10.73 15.39 -6.79
CA GLU A 226 9.38 15.11 -7.26
C GLU A 226 8.28 15.60 -6.28
N LEU A 227 8.65 15.92 -5.02
CA LEU A 227 7.67 16.25 -3.97
C LEU A 227 6.87 17.52 -4.26
N ALA A 228 7.49 18.53 -4.90
CA ALA A 228 6.80 19.77 -5.26
C ALA A 228 5.60 19.54 -6.17
N GLY A 229 5.76 18.70 -7.20
CA GLY A 229 4.67 18.32 -8.09
C GLY A 229 3.58 17.50 -7.37
N ILE A 230 3.98 16.63 -6.43
CA ILE A 230 3.05 15.84 -5.63
C ILE A 230 2.20 16.75 -4.72
N TYR A 231 2.81 17.72 -4.06
CA TYR A 231 2.11 18.65 -3.17
C TYR A 231 1.26 19.68 -3.93
N GLU A 232 1.61 20.00 -5.16
CA GLU A 232 0.78 20.87 -5.99
C GLU A 232 -0.48 20.15 -6.49
N THR A 233 -0.33 18.90 -6.98
CA THR A 233 -1.44 18.16 -7.59
C THR A 233 -2.22 17.29 -6.60
N GLY A 234 -1.68 17.00 -5.42
CA GLY A 234 -2.24 16.05 -4.45
C GLY A 234 -2.07 14.59 -4.83
N THR A 235 -1.35 14.28 -5.93
CA THR A 235 -1.15 12.89 -6.40
C THR A 235 0.29 12.64 -6.81
N GLY A 236 0.76 11.40 -6.64
CA GLY A 236 2.08 10.99 -7.08
C GLY A 236 2.64 9.78 -6.34
N LYS A 237 3.94 9.58 -6.48
CA LYS A 237 4.64 8.44 -5.88
C LYS A 237 5.86 8.91 -5.09
N ILE A 238 5.89 8.59 -3.81
CA ILE A 238 7.03 8.85 -2.93
C ILE A 238 7.83 7.55 -2.81
N LYS A 239 9.13 7.60 -3.09
CA LYS A 239 10.03 6.46 -2.94
C LYS A 239 10.60 6.46 -1.53
N LEU A 240 10.34 5.38 -0.81
CA LEU A 240 10.77 5.18 0.57
C LEU A 240 11.90 4.14 0.62
N ARG A 241 12.90 4.42 1.44
CA ARG A 241 14.01 3.51 1.68
C ARG A 241 14.23 3.34 3.18
N GLY A 242 14.38 2.11 3.64
CA GLY A 242 14.77 1.81 5.02
C GLY A 242 16.23 2.16 5.26
N LYS A 243 16.59 2.30 6.53
CA LYS A 243 17.95 2.61 6.99
C LYS A 243 18.65 1.35 7.46
N ALA A 244 19.80 1.06 6.86
CA ALA A 244 20.66 -0.05 7.21
C ALA A 244 22.02 0.47 7.66
N VAL A 245 22.43 0.08 8.88
CA VAL A 245 23.67 0.51 9.53
C VAL A 245 24.63 -0.68 9.60
N TYR A 246 25.89 -0.47 9.23
CA TYR A 246 26.92 -1.47 9.38
C TYR A 246 27.50 -1.42 10.80
N GLU A 247 27.50 -2.57 11.49
CA GLU A 247 28.10 -2.78 12.79
C GLU A 247 29.27 -3.75 12.65
N PRO A 248 30.53 -3.29 12.77
CA PRO A 248 31.70 -4.18 12.72
C PRO A 248 31.74 -5.09 13.96
N ALA A 249 32.32 -6.29 13.80
CA ALA A 249 32.52 -7.22 14.89
C ALA A 249 33.33 -6.59 16.05
N ALA A 250 32.76 -6.60 17.24
CA ALA A 250 33.37 -6.01 18.43
C ALA A 250 34.48 -6.89 19.03
N ARG A 251 34.42 -8.22 18.82
CA ARG A 251 35.33 -9.19 19.39
C ARG A 251 35.86 -10.18 18.36
N LYS A 252 37.06 -10.75 18.61
CA LYS A 252 37.63 -11.81 17.77
C LYS A 252 36.74 -13.07 17.83
N GLY A 253 36.13 -13.42 16.69
CA GLY A 253 35.20 -14.55 16.57
C GLY A 253 33.75 -14.14 16.31
N GLU A 254 33.39 -12.88 16.54
CA GLU A 254 32.10 -12.34 16.11
C GLU A 254 32.13 -12.02 14.60
N LYS A 255 30.94 -11.93 14.01
CA LYS A 255 30.77 -11.56 12.61
C LYS A 255 30.36 -10.10 12.49
N ASP A 256 30.73 -9.49 11.37
CA ASP A 256 30.19 -8.19 11.01
C ASP A 256 28.68 -8.30 10.79
N ARG A 257 27.97 -7.22 11.06
CA ARG A 257 26.50 -7.17 10.97
C ARG A 257 26.04 -6.01 10.11
N LEU A 258 25.00 -6.23 9.35
CA LEU A 258 24.21 -5.16 8.74
C LEU A 258 22.87 -5.13 9.47
N VAL A 259 22.61 -4.05 10.18
CA VAL A 259 21.43 -3.90 11.02
C VAL A 259 20.47 -2.92 10.38
N ILE A 260 19.23 -3.36 10.15
CA ILE A 260 18.14 -2.51 9.67
C ILE A 260 17.46 -1.93 10.88
N THR A 261 17.57 -0.60 11.03
CA THR A 261 17.05 0.16 12.19
C THR A 261 15.76 0.91 11.88
N GLU A 262 15.50 1.21 10.60
CA GLU A 262 14.29 1.88 10.16
C GLU A 262 13.79 1.23 8.88
N ILE A 263 12.48 1.09 8.75
CA ILE A 263 11.81 0.43 7.62
C ILE A 263 10.91 1.41 6.88
N PRO A 264 10.68 1.23 5.57
CA PRO A 264 9.64 1.96 4.86
C PRO A 264 8.28 1.81 5.55
N TYR A 265 7.51 2.89 5.63
CA TYR A 265 6.16 2.87 6.23
C TYR A 265 5.24 1.81 5.60
N THR A 266 5.42 1.52 4.32
CA THR A 266 4.69 0.48 3.58
C THR A 266 5.02 -0.95 4.03
N MET A 267 6.08 -1.13 4.83
CA MET A 267 6.52 -2.45 5.33
C MET A 267 5.87 -2.83 6.68
N ILE A 268 5.11 -1.95 7.32
CA ILE A 268 4.47 -2.22 8.60
C ILE A 268 3.58 -3.47 8.53
N GLY A 269 3.58 -4.26 9.60
CA GLY A 269 2.75 -5.44 9.76
C GLY A 269 3.36 -6.69 9.14
N ALA A 270 2.54 -7.59 8.60
CA ALA A 270 2.96 -8.89 8.04
C ALA A 270 4.05 -8.79 6.95
N ASN A 271 4.31 -7.60 6.40
CA ASN A 271 5.36 -7.38 5.41
C ASN A 271 6.78 -7.50 6.00
N ILE A 272 6.97 -7.34 7.33
CA ILE A 272 8.28 -7.55 7.97
C ILE A 272 8.67 -9.03 7.90
N GLY A 273 7.76 -9.94 8.24
CA GLY A 273 8.01 -11.38 8.11
C GLY A 273 8.28 -11.80 6.66
N LYS A 274 7.53 -11.23 5.71
CA LYS A 274 7.78 -11.45 4.29
C LYS A 274 9.16 -10.92 3.86
N PHE A 275 9.56 -9.76 4.33
CA PHE A 275 10.87 -9.19 4.04
C PHE A 275 12.01 -10.10 4.52
N ILE A 276 11.89 -10.68 5.70
CA ILE A 276 12.86 -11.65 6.22
C ILE A 276 12.90 -12.89 5.32
N SER A 277 11.75 -13.42 4.93
CA SER A 277 11.67 -14.55 3.99
C SER A 277 12.30 -14.20 2.64
N ASP A 278 12.04 -13.02 2.09
CA ASP A 278 12.66 -12.56 0.83
C ASP A 278 14.19 -12.52 0.94
N ILE A 279 14.77 -12.17 2.11
CA ILE A 279 16.23 -12.21 2.33
C ILE A 279 16.73 -13.66 2.34
N VAL A 280 16.04 -14.56 3.02
CA VAL A 280 16.38 -15.99 3.04
C VAL A 280 16.36 -16.56 1.62
N ASP A 281 15.34 -16.25 0.85
CA ASP A 281 15.25 -16.65 -0.57
C ASP A 281 16.42 -16.12 -1.42
N LEU A 282 16.92 -14.92 -1.13
CA LEU A 282 18.11 -14.40 -1.83
C LEU A 282 19.36 -15.22 -1.53
N VAL A 283 19.49 -15.76 -0.32
CA VAL A 283 20.60 -16.61 0.09
C VAL A 283 20.44 -18.02 -0.50
N GLU A 284 19.27 -18.63 -0.37
CA GLU A 284 18.97 -19.98 -0.89
C GLU A 284 19.12 -20.06 -2.42
N THR A 285 18.60 -19.03 -3.12
CA THR A 285 18.74 -18.92 -4.58
C THR A 285 20.14 -18.48 -5.04
N LYS A 286 21.10 -18.36 -4.10
CA LYS A 286 22.50 -17.97 -4.36
C LYS A 286 22.65 -16.61 -5.08
N LYS A 287 21.69 -15.73 -4.97
CA LYS A 287 21.82 -14.34 -5.47
C LYS A 287 22.78 -13.51 -4.63
N THR A 288 22.93 -13.89 -3.37
CA THR A 288 24.03 -13.45 -2.50
C THR A 288 24.55 -14.64 -1.69
N THR A 289 25.85 -14.60 -1.39
CA THR A 289 26.47 -15.54 -0.46
C THR A 289 27.04 -14.81 0.75
N ASP A 290 26.83 -13.51 0.82
CA ASP A 290 27.47 -12.61 1.79
C ASP A 290 26.75 -12.62 3.15
N ILE A 291 25.48 -13.07 3.20
CA ILE A 291 24.69 -13.20 4.43
C ILE A 291 24.86 -14.64 4.97
N VAL A 292 25.09 -14.75 6.26
CA VAL A 292 25.26 -16.04 6.97
C VAL A 292 24.01 -16.40 7.74
N ASP A 293 23.41 -15.39 8.42
CA ASP A 293 22.22 -15.57 9.25
C ASP A 293 21.38 -14.29 9.24
N VAL A 294 20.08 -14.45 9.51
CA VAL A 294 19.10 -13.35 9.61
C VAL A 294 18.32 -13.53 10.89
N SER A 295 18.36 -12.56 11.78
CA SER A 295 17.60 -12.58 13.03
C SER A 295 16.77 -11.30 13.18
N ASN A 296 15.60 -11.44 13.80
CA ASN A 296 14.75 -10.31 14.17
C ASN A 296 14.88 -10.08 15.69
N GLU A 297 15.53 -8.98 16.03
CA GLU A 297 15.76 -8.52 17.40
C GLU A 297 14.90 -7.29 17.72
N SER A 298 13.86 -7.01 16.94
CA SER A 298 12.97 -5.88 17.15
C SER A 298 12.27 -5.96 18.50
N SER A 299 12.08 -4.83 19.14
CA SER A 299 11.48 -4.72 20.47
C SER A 299 10.64 -3.47 20.61
N LYS A 300 10.19 -3.16 21.84
CA LYS A 300 9.51 -1.89 22.13
C LYS A 300 10.40 -0.66 21.89
N GLU A 301 11.72 -0.86 21.88
CA GLU A 301 12.70 0.22 21.63
C GLU A 301 12.83 0.56 20.14
N GLY A 302 12.34 -0.29 19.24
CA GLY A 302 12.33 -0.04 17.80
C GLY A 302 12.63 -1.29 16.96
N ILE A 303 12.73 -1.07 15.67
CA ILE A 303 13.08 -2.10 14.69
C ILE A 303 14.57 -2.41 14.76
N ARG A 304 14.91 -3.68 14.84
CA ARG A 304 16.26 -4.21 14.78
C ARG A 304 16.28 -5.56 14.07
N ILE A 305 16.47 -5.55 12.75
CA ILE A 305 16.64 -6.77 11.95
C ILE A 305 18.12 -6.89 11.63
N VAL A 306 18.75 -7.97 12.09
CA VAL A 306 20.19 -8.18 12.05
C VAL A 306 20.53 -9.21 10.97
N LEU A 307 21.42 -8.83 10.04
CA LEU A 307 22.00 -9.71 9.04
C LEU A 307 23.46 -9.97 9.43
N GLU A 308 23.81 -11.19 9.79
CA GLU A 308 25.21 -11.57 10.02
C GLU A 308 25.93 -11.77 8.68
N LEU A 309 27.11 -11.18 8.54
CA LEU A 309 27.81 -11.10 7.27
C LEU A 309 29.07 -12.02 7.25
N LYS A 310 29.45 -12.44 6.05
CA LYS A 310 30.78 -13.03 5.83
C LYS A 310 31.86 -11.95 5.88
N LYS A 311 33.08 -12.38 6.14
CA LYS A 311 34.25 -11.49 6.09
C LYS A 311 34.43 -10.91 4.68
N ASN A 312 34.81 -9.63 4.63
CA ASN A 312 35.06 -8.89 3.39
C ASN A 312 33.83 -8.74 2.47
N THR A 313 32.63 -8.71 3.05
CA THR A 313 31.40 -8.40 2.32
C THR A 313 31.42 -6.96 1.82
N ASP A 314 31.07 -6.74 0.56
CA ASP A 314 30.83 -5.41 0.00
C ASP A 314 29.46 -4.91 0.50
N ILE A 315 29.51 -4.07 1.54
CA ILE A 315 28.33 -3.56 2.25
C ILE A 315 27.43 -2.73 1.33
N GLU A 316 28.01 -1.88 0.48
CA GLU A 316 27.22 -0.99 -0.38
C GLU A 316 26.52 -1.79 -1.49
N ASN A 317 27.22 -2.77 -2.08
CA ASN A 317 26.60 -3.65 -3.07
C ASN A 317 25.50 -4.53 -2.44
N LEU A 318 25.70 -5.01 -1.21
CA LEU A 318 24.69 -5.76 -0.48
C LEU A 318 23.45 -4.89 -0.17
N LYS A 319 23.63 -3.65 0.31
CA LYS A 319 22.51 -2.71 0.50
C LYS A 319 21.75 -2.48 -0.81
N ASN A 320 22.46 -2.26 -1.92
CA ASN A 320 21.86 -2.08 -3.24
C ASN A 320 21.08 -3.32 -3.71
N LEU A 321 21.57 -4.53 -3.40
CA LEU A 321 20.83 -5.77 -3.65
C LEU A 321 19.51 -5.80 -2.86
N LEU A 322 19.57 -5.50 -1.55
CA LEU A 322 18.39 -5.49 -0.69
C LEU A 322 17.36 -4.45 -1.18
N TYR A 323 17.78 -3.23 -1.51
CA TYR A 323 16.91 -2.20 -2.06
C TYR A 323 16.25 -2.62 -3.37
N LYS A 324 16.97 -3.30 -4.26
CA LYS A 324 16.46 -3.71 -5.58
C LYS A 324 15.57 -4.95 -5.53
N LYS A 325 15.77 -5.84 -4.57
CA LYS A 325 15.15 -7.18 -4.56
C LYS A 325 14.17 -7.42 -3.43
N THR A 326 14.08 -6.52 -2.46
CA THR A 326 13.18 -6.61 -1.32
C THR A 326 12.39 -5.32 -1.14
N LYS A 327 11.47 -5.32 -0.20
CA LYS A 327 10.70 -4.12 0.17
C LYS A 327 11.47 -3.11 1.05
N LEU A 328 12.77 -3.27 1.23
CA LEU A 328 13.58 -2.27 1.93
C LEU A 328 13.63 -0.92 1.17
N GLU A 329 13.38 -0.94 -0.12
CA GLU A 329 12.97 0.21 -0.93
C GLU A 329 11.59 -0.07 -1.52
N ASP A 330 10.63 0.82 -1.28
CA ASP A 330 9.25 0.65 -1.74
C ASP A 330 8.65 2.01 -2.13
N THR A 331 7.49 1.98 -2.73
CA THR A 331 6.81 3.18 -3.22
C THR A 331 5.51 3.41 -2.46
N PHE A 332 5.37 4.60 -1.88
CA PHE A 332 4.12 5.08 -1.29
C PHE A 332 3.36 5.87 -2.36
N GLY A 333 2.20 5.37 -2.78
CA GLY A 333 1.32 6.08 -3.71
C GLY A 333 0.55 7.16 -2.98
N VAL A 334 0.75 8.42 -3.31
CA VAL A 334 0.03 9.56 -2.72
C VAL A 334 -1.25 9.82 -3.50
N ASN A 335 -2.35 9.97 -2.79
CA ASN A 335 -3.61 10.51 -3.29
C ASN A 335 -4.31 11.25 -2.15
N MET A 336 -4.18 12.58 -2.14
CA MET A 336 -4.71 13.44 -1.08
C MET A 336 -6.19 13.75 -1.32
N LEU A 337 -7.02 12.70 -1.36
CA LEU A 337 -8.45 12.78 -1.55
C LEU A 337 -9.15 12.94 -0.21
N ALA A 338 -10.00 13.95 -0.06
CA ALA A 338 -10.79 14.22 1.14
C ALA A 338 -12.19 14.72 0.77
N ILE A 339 -13.10 14.74 1.74
CA ILE A 339 -14.44 15.31 1.57
C ILE A 339 -14.38 16.82 1.86
N VAL A 340 -14.80 17.60 0.87
CA VAL A 340 -14.96 19.06 0.94
C VAL A 340 -16.43 19.37 0.64
N ASP A 341 -17.13 19.99 1.55
CA ASP A 341 -18.55 20.35 1.40
C ASP A 341 -19.42 19.20 0.86
N GLY A 342 -19.20 17.99 1.39
CA GLY A 342 -19.93 16.78 1.03
C GLY A 342 -19.49 16.13 -0.30
N ARG A 343 -18.43 16.61 -0.96
CA ARG A 343 -17.92 16.07 -2.22
C ARG A 343 -16.47 15.60 -2.08
N PRO A 344 -16.08 14.50 -2.74
CA PRO A 344 -14.70 14.05 -2.75
C PRO A 344 -13.86 14.93 -3.69
N GLU A 345 -12.78 15.51 -3.17
CA GLU A 345 -11.84 16.32 -3.94
C GLU A 345 -10.40 15.92 -3.65
N THR A 346 -9.56 15.90 -4.69
CA THR A 346 -8.13 15.72 -4.54
C THR A 346 -7.47 17.09 -4.32
N LEU A 347 -6.79 17.24 -3.20
CA LEU A 347 -6.30 18.51 -2.72
C LEU A 347 -4.78 18.58 -2.72
N GLY A 348 -4.22 19.71 -3.16
CA GLY A 348 -2.82 20.03 -2.93
C GLY A 348 -2.55 20.47 -1.50
N LEU A 349 -1.27 20.56 -1.13
CA LEU A 349 -0.84 20.97 0.21
C LEU A 349 -1.43 22.33 0.62
N ARG A 350 -1.32 23.32 -0.26
CA ARG A 350 -1.84 24.68 -0.04
C ARG A 350 -3.35 24.69 0.20
N GLN A 351 -4.10 23.87 -0.56
CA GLN A 351 -5.56 23.79 -0.44
C GLN A 351 -5.96 23.19 0.92
N ILE A 352 -5.30 22.12 1.38
CA ILE A 352 -5.56 21.52 2.70
C ILE A 352 -5.32 22.54 3.81
N ILE A 353 -4.22 23.29 3.76
CA ILE A 353 -3.90 24.34 4.74
C ILE A 353 -4.97 25.43 4.70
N LYS A 354 -5.42 25.85 3.51
CA LYS A 354 -6.47 26.87 3.36
C LYS A 354 -7.77 26.41 4.01
N HIS A 355 -8.27 25.22 3.69
CA HIS A 355 -9.52 24.69 4.28
C HIS A 355 -9.43 24.57 5.80
N HIS A 356 -8.26 24.18 6.32
CA HIS A 356 -8.05 24.16 7.75
C HIS A 356 -8.15 25.56 8.37
N ILE A 357 -7.54 26.56 7.76
CA ILE A 357 -7.57 27.94 8.26
C ILE A 357 -8.96 28.51 8.19
N ASP A 358 -9.68 28.31 7.10
CA ASP A 358 -11.07 28.74 6.96
C ASP A 358 -11.93 28.11 8.08
N PHE A 359 -11.76 26.83 8.35
CA PHE A 359 -12.42 26.15 9.47
C PHE A 359 -11.99 26.71 10.84
N GLN A 360 -10.71 27.05 11.04
CA GLN A 360 -10.28 27.69 12.30
C GLN A 360 -10.93 29.06 12.53
N TYR A 361 -11.12 29.86 11.49
CA TYR A 361 -11.86 31.11 11.59
C TYR A 361 -13.32 30.87 11.96
N GLU A 362 -13.97 29.88 11.36
CA GLU A 362 -15.36 29.50 11.65
C GLU A 362 -15.54 29.11 13.12
N ILE A 363 -14.81 28.10 13.60
CA ILE A 363 -14.95 27.60 14.97
C ILE A 363 -14.60 28.64 16.03
N ASN A 364 -13.57 29.47 15.79
CA ASN A 364 -13.19 30.52 16.71
C ASN A 364 -14.21 31.67 16.70
N THR A 365 -14.78 32.03 15.57
CA THR A 365 -15.88 33.01 15.49
C THR A 365 -17.07 32.54 16.31
N ARG A 366 -17.51 31.29 16.13
CA ARG A 366 -18.59 30.69 16.91
C ARG A 366 -18.27 30.66 18.41
N LYS A 367 -17.06 30.22 18.77
CA LYS A 367 -16.58 30.22 20.15
C LYS A 367 -16.68 31.57 20.82
N TYR A 368 -16.09 32.60 20.21
CA TYR A 368 -16.07 33.93 20.82
C TYR A 368 -17.42 34.59 20.79
N THR A 369 -18.31 34.29 19.83
CA THR A 369 -19.69 34.75 19.82
C THR A 369 -20.48 34.13 20.99
N THR A 370 -20.33 32.84 21.23
CA THR A 370 -20.95 32.14 22.36
C THR A 370 -20.45 32.68 23.69
N LEU A 371 -19.14 32.88 23.82
CA LEU A 371 -18.53 33.45 25.03
C LEU A 371 -18.98 34.90 25.25
N LEU A 372 -19.06 35.73 24.21
CA LEU A 372 -19.51 37.09 24.26
C LEU A 372 -20.98 37.13 24.72
N ASN A 373 -21.86 36.35 24.11
CA ASN A 373 -23.28 36.29 24.48
C ASN A 373 -23.46 35.86 25.95
N LYS A 374 -22.67 34.91 26.42
CA LYS A 374 -22.67 34.47 27.82
C LYS A 374 -22.23 35.60 28.76
N GLU A 375 -21.16 36.31 28.45
CA GLU A 375 -20.71 37.45 29.29
C GLU A 375 -21.67 38.66 29.19
N LEU A 376 -22.28 38.92 28.04
CA LEU A 376 -23.35 39.93 27.93
C LEU A 376 -24.56 39.61 28.82
N ALA A 377 -25.02 38.34 28.86
CA ALA A 377 -26.05 37.88 29.76
C ALA A 377 -25.64 37.99 31.24
N ASN A 378 -24.37 37.67 31.56
CA ASN A 378 -23.81 37.85 32.90
C ASN A 378 -23.72 39.33 33.30
N LYS A 379 -23.33 40.20 32.36
CA LYS A 379 -23.29 41.65 32.54
C LYS A 379 -24.66 42.17 32.89
N GLU A 380 -25.71 41.82 32.10
CA GLU A 380 -27.10 42.21 32.31
C GLU A 380 -27.55 41.88 33.74
N ILE A 381 -27.28 40.65 34.21
CA ILE A 381 -27.67 40.17 35.54
C ILE A 381 -26.91 40.95 36.63
N LYS A 382 -25.57 41.09 36.51
CA LYS A 382 -24.70 41.74 37.51
C LYS A 382 -25.03 43.22 37.63
N GLU A 383 -25.28 43.89 36.51
CA GLU A 383 -25.71 45.30 36.47
C GLU A 383 -27.04 45.50 37.23
N GLY A 384 -28.00 44.62 37.02
CA GLY A 384 -29.26 44.62 37.77
C GLY A 384 -29.06 44.39 39.27
N LEU A 385 -28.16 43.44 39.63
CA LEU A 385 -27.88 43.20 41.07
C LEU A 385 -27.17 44.37 41.75
N ILE A 386 -26.24 45.03 41.09
CA ILE A 386 -25.57 46.24 41.62
C ILE A 386 -26.59 47.33 41.82
N ARG A 387 -27.39 47.64 40.79
CA ARG A 387 -28.50 48.63 40.89
C ARG A 387 -29.50 48.28 41.98
N ALA A 388 -29.79 47.00 42.18
CA ALA A 388 -30.67 46.53 43.25
C ALA A 388 -30.05 46.73 44.64
N CYS A 389 -28.74 46.56 44.82
CA CYS A 389 -28.07 46.83 46.11
C CYS A 389 -28.16 48.31 46.49
N ASP A 390 -28.13 49.24 45.54
CA ASP A 390 -28.25 50.69 45.80
C ASP A 390 -29.66 51.07 46.26
N ILE A 391 -30.68 50.32 45.88
CA ILE A 391 -32.09 50.56 46.22
C ILE A 391 -32.71 49.43 47.07
N ILE A 392 -31.89 48.74 47.83
CA ILE A 392 -32.30 47.50 48.51
C ILE A 392 -33.45 47.69 49.48
N ASP A 393 -33.51 48.81 50.17
CA ASP A 393 -34.62 49.10 51.07
C ASP A 393 -35.98 49.18 50.37
N LEU A 394 -35.99 49.76 49.15
CA LEU A 394 -37.17 49.78 48.30
C LEU A 394 -37.56 48.38 47.86
N ILE A 395 -36.60 47.53 47.45
CA ILE A 395 -36.86 46.17 47.04
C ILE A 395 -37.42 45.33 48.18
N ILE A 396 -36.88 45.48 49.39
CA ILE A 396 -37.43 44.82 50.59
C ILE A 396 -38.90 45.32 50.88
N GLU A 397 -39.12 46.56 50.65
CA GLU A 397 -40.47 47.13 50.85
C GLU A 397 -41.46 46.57 49.82
N ILE A 398 -41.07 46.46 48.53
CA ILE A 398 -41.89 45.83 47.48
C ILE A 398 -42.12 44.34 47.81
N LEU A 399 -41.16 43.59 48.24
CA LEU A 399 -41.30 42.19 48.59
C LEU A 399 -42.25 41.96 49.78
N ARG A 400 -42.15 42.81 50.80
CA ARG A 400 -43.06 42.75 51.98
C ARG A 400 -44.47 43.23 51.70
N GLY A 401 -44.58 44.15 50.77
CA GLY A 401 -45.86 44.75 50.38
C GLY A 401 -46.65 43.92 49.36
N SER A 402 -45.96 43.04 48.65
CA SER A 402 -46.56 42.18 47.60
C SER A 402 -47.18 40.93 48.21
N SER A 403 -48.31 40.49 47.65
CA SER A 403 -49.02 39.29 48.11
C SER A 403 -48.51 37.99 47.47
N ASN A 404 -47.78 38.07 46.38
CA ASN A 404 -47.21 36.95 45.72
C ASN A 404 -45.98 37.39 44.88
N LEU A 405 -45.13 36.38 44.50
CA LEU A 405 -43.89 36.57 43.73
C LEU A 405 -44.17 37.24 42.37
N LYS A 406 -45.22 36.91 41.69
CA LYS A 406 -45.59 37.45 40.38
C LYS A 406 -45.83 38.98 40.45
N MET A 407 -46.48 39.44 41.51
CA MET A 407 -46.74 40.86 41.74
C MET A 407 -45.41 41.61 42.03
N ALA A 408 -44.52 41.04 42.85
CA ALA A 408 -43.24 41.66 43.11
C ALA A 408 -42.37 41.70 41.83
N LYS A 409 -42.40 40.65 41.02
CA LYS A 409 -41.71 40.59 39.75
C LYS A 409 -42.25 41.62 38.75
N ASP A 410 -43.54 41.75 38.64
CA ASP A 410 -44.23 42.74 37.77
C ASP A 410 -43.89 44.17 38.17
N CYS A 411 -43.87 44.44 39.48
CA CYS A 411 -43.38 45.75 39.97
C CYS A 411 -41.94 46.07 39.60
N LEU A 412 -41.04 45.06 39.72
CA LEU A 412 -39.64 45.27 39.36
C LEU A 412 -39.44 45.49 37.84
N ILE A 413 -40.26 44.83 36.99
CA ILE A 413 -40.11 44.88 35.53
C ILE A 413 -40.84 46.08 34.94
N ASN A 414 -42.11 46.25 35.32
CA ASN A 414 -43.05 47.21 34.68
C ASN A 414 -43.35 48.43 35.55
N GLY A 415 -42.80 48.53 36.76
CA GLY A 415 -43.14 49.59 37.71
C GLY A 415 -44.59 49.53 38.17
N ASN A 416 -45.25 48.33 38.04
CA ASN A 416 -46.67 48.23 38.47
C ASN A 416 -46.75 48.19 39.99
N VAL A 417 -47.30 49.23 40.56
CA VAL A 417 -47.46 49.44 42.02
C VAL A 417 -48.85 49.07 42.55
N ASP A 418 -49.74 48.59 41.70
CA ASP A 418 -51.07 48.22 42.05
C ASP A 418 -51.13 47.11 43.09
N ASN A 419 -51.93 47.31 44.13
CA ASN A 419 -52.12 46.35 45.24
C ASN A 419 -50.86 46.05 46.08
N ILE A 420 -49.75 46.80 45.94
CA ILE A 420 -48.58 46.68 46.77
C ILE A 420 -48.71 47.71 47.92
N LYS A 421 -48.42 47.25 49.12
CA LYS A 421 -48.44 48.16 50.30
C LYS A 421 -47.10 48.80 50.51
N PHE A 422 -46.98 50.11 50.22
CA PHE A 422 -45.78 50.91 50.46
C PHE A 422 -45.86 51.68 51.78
N LYS A 423 -44.75 51.99 52.42
CA LYS A 423 -44.66 52.78 53.64
C LYS A 423 -44.75 54.26 53.37
N SER A 424 -44.40 54.72 52.21
CA SER A 424 -44.42 56.14 51.81
C SER A 424 -44.85 56.29 50.34
N GLU A 425 -45.42 57.47 50.01
CA GLU A 425 -45.73 57.85 48.62
C GLU A 425 -44.43 58.03 47.81
N ALA A 426 -43.36 58.43 48.45
CA ALA A 426 -42.02 58.53 47.82
C ALA A 426 -41.54 57.17 47.35
N SER A 427 -41.65 56.13 48.19
CA SER A 427 -41.28 54.74 47.82
C SER A 427 -42.16 54.22 46.68
N LYS A 428 -43.46 54.50 46.66
CA LYS A 428 -44.34 54.13 45.59
C LYS A 428 -43.99 54.78 44.26
N ASN A 429 -43.67 56.10 44.29
CA ASN A 429 -43.28 56.87 43.13
C ASN A 429 -41.89 56.41 42.60
N GLN A 430 -41.01 55.95 43.47
CA GLN A 430 -39.76 55.34 43.09
C GLN A 430 -39.96 53.95 42.48
N ALA A 431 -40.80 53.13 43.05
CA ALA A 431 -41.15 51.80 42.56
C ALA A 431 -41.79 51.82 41.17
N ALA A 432 -42.65 52.86 40.92
CA ALA A 432 -43.23 53.06 39.60
C ALA A 432 -42.27 53.41 38.46
N LYS A 433 -41.06 53.73 38.80
CA LYS A 433 -39.98 54.05 37.83
C LYS A 433 -39.00 52.87 37.60
N LEU A 434 -39.23 51.71 38.20
CA LEU A 434 -38.38 50.52 37.99
C LEU A 434 -38.64 49.93 36.63
N ASP A 435 -37.54 49.50 36.00
CA ASP A 435 -37.50 48.98 34.62
C ASP A 435 -36.46 47.86 34.47
N PHE A 436 -36.39 46.97 35.46
CA PHE A 436 -35.51 45.82 35.40
C PHE A 436 -35.96 44.85 34.32
N THR A 437 -34.99 44.20 33.66
CA THR A 437 -35.29 43.10 32.73
C THR A 437 -35.84 41.88 33.49
N GLU A 438 -36.50 40.99 32.80
CA GLU A 438 -37.03 39.77 33.40
C GLU A 438 -35.94 38.92 34.09
N LYS A 439 -34.73 38.84 33.48
CA LYS A 439 -33.58 38.13 34.03
C LYS A 439 -33.04 38.85 35.28
N GLN A 440 -32.96 40.17 35.26
CA GLN A 440 -32.52 40.94 36.40
C GLN A 440 -33.50 40.81 37.56
N ALA A 441 -34.80 40.93 37.30
CA ALA A 441 -35.83 40.79 38.33
C ALA A 441 -35.79 39.38 38.96
N SER A 442 -35.64 38.34 38.16
CA SER A 442 -35.53 36.97 38.67
C SER A 442 -34.26 36.78 39.52
N ALA A 443 -33.12 37.31 39.10
CA ALA A 443 -31.87 37.25 39.87
C ALA A 443 -31.92 38.03 41.18
N ILE A 444 -32.64 39.18 41.21
CA ILE A 444 -32.87 39.99 42.41
C ILE A 444 -33.74 39.22 43.41
N LEU A 445 -34.80 38.57 42.94
CA LEU A 445 -35.73 37.78 43.77
C LEU A 445 -35.06 36.52 44.36
N GLU A 446 -34.06 35.96 43.70
CA GLU A 446 -33.27 34.82 44.13
C GLU A 446 -32.04 35.18 44.95
N MET A 447 -31.78 36.48 45.13
CA MET A 447 -30.62 37.00 45.83
C MET A 447 -30.63 36.65 47.32
N ARG A 448 -29.54 36.02 47.79
CA ARG A 448 -29.38 35.66 49.20
C ARG A 448 -29.01 36.89 50.03
N LEU A 449 -29.60 37.04 51.22
CA LEU A 449 -29.36 38.21 52.11
C LEU A 449 -27.92 38.50 52.46
N TYR A 450 -27.04 37.48 52.54
CA TYR A 450 -25.62 37.72 52.83
C TYR A 450 -24.88 38.50 51.70
N LYS A 451 -25.43 38.49 50.50
CA LYS A 451 -24.86 39.25 49.35
C LYS A 451 -24.99 40.76 49.54
N LEU A 452 -25.69 41.21 50.53
CA LEU A 452 -25.84 42.63 50.92
C LEU A 452 -24.73 43.13 51.84
N ILE A 453 -23.81 42.26 52.27
CA ILE A 453 -22.66 42.63 53.06
C ILE A 453 -21.68 43.42 52.17
N GLY A 454 -21.13 44.58 52.70
CA GLY A 454 -20.31 45.49 51.90
C GLY A 454 -19.12 44.83 51.18
N LEU A 455 -18.49 43.78 51.75
CA LEU A 455 -17.45 43.02 51.11
C LEU A 455 -17.97 42.20 49.91
N GLU A 456 -19.18 41.67 49.94
CA GLU A 456 -19.83 40.95 48.85
C GLU A 456 -20.22 41.90 47.71
N ILE A 457 -20.63 43.14 48.01
CA ILE A 457 -20.94 44.16 47.00
C ILE A 457 -19.65 44.57 46.26
N LEU A 458 -18.52 44.73 46.98
CA LEU A 458 -17.21 44.96 46.34
C LEU A 458 -16.79 43.77 45.46
N ALA A 459 -17.04 42.53 45.90
CA ALA A 459 -16.76 41.34 45.10
C ALA A 459 -17.63 41.33 43.83
N LEU A 460 -18.89 41.64 43.91
CA LEU A 460 -19.83 41.75 42.79
C LEU A 460 -19.38 42.84 41.79
N GLN A 461 -18.93 43.98 42.26
CA GLN A 461 -18.36 45.04 41.40
C GLN A 461 -17.12 44.58 40.66
N LYS A 462 -16.17 43.89 41.35
CA LYS A 462 -15.00 43.30 40.74
C LYS A 462 -15.35 42.28 39.66
N GLU A 463 -16.29 41.39 39.94
CA GLU A 463 -16.77 40.41 38.96
C GLU A 463 -17.46 41.08 37.74
N TYR A 464 -18.13 42.21 37.91
CA TYR A 464 -18.71 43.01 36.83
C TYR A 464 -17.60 43.64 35.97
N ASP A 465 -16.55 44.23 36.57
CA ASP A 465 -15.43 44.82 35.87
C ASP A 465 -14.64 43.75 35.09
N GLU A 466 -14.45 42.56 35.66
CA GLU A 466 -13.87 41.41 34.96
C GLU A 466 -14.71 41.00 33.75
N CYS A 467 -16.04 41.00 33.89
CA CYS A 467 -17.00 40.70 32.82
C CYS A 467 -16.87 41.73 31.67
N LEU A 468 -16.83 43.05 32.00
CA LEU A 468 -16.61 44.10 30.99
C LEU A 468 -15.28 43.96 30.26
N SER A 469 -14.23 43.60 30.98
CA SER A 469 -12.89 43.34 30.38
C SER A 469 -12.94 42.15 29.37
N LYS A 470 -13.65 41.10 29.72
CA LYS A 470 -13.85 39.94 28.83
C LYS A 470 -14.67 40.30 27.59
N ILE A 471 -15.80 41.06 27.77
CA ILE A 471 -16.63 41.55 26.67
C ILE A 471 -15.77 42.36 25.69
N ALA A 472 -15.04 43.40 26.19
CA ALA A 472 -14.17 44.20 25.33
C ALA A 472 -13.11 43.38 24.60
N LYS A 473 -12.56 42.34 25.25
CA LYS A 473 -11.62 41.40 24.63
C LYS A 473 -12.26 40.62 23.51
N TYR A 474 -13.45 40.07 23.74
CA TYR A 474 -14.15 39.24 22.75
C TYR A 474 -14.66 40.03 21.55
N GLU A 475 -15.19 41.25 21.80
CA GLU A 475 -15.58 42.21 20.75
C GLU A 475 -14.37 42.60 19.88
N LYS A 476 -13.19 42.88 20.49
CA LYS A 476 -11.96 43.18 19.76
C LYS A 476 -11.52 41.98 18.88
N ILE A 477 -11.64 40.74 19.36
CA ILE A 477 -11.30 39.50 18.60
C ILE A 477 -12.26 39.36 17.44
N LEU A 478 -13.56 39.49 17.67
CA LEU A 478 -14.60 39.33 16.63
C LEU A 478 -14.59 40.48 15.61
N GLY A 479 -14.25 41.69 16.03
CA GLY A 479 -14.24 42.87 15.17
C GLY A 479 -13.01 43.00 14.26
N SER A 480 -12.01 42.14 14.38
CA SER A 480 -10.76 42.26 13.62
C SER A 480 -10.20 40.91 13.16
N LYS A 481 -10.16 40.66 11.82
CA LYS A 481 -9.52 39.47 11.22
C LYS A 481 -8.07 39.30 11.76
N LYS A 482 -7.33 40.38 11.91
CA LYS A 482 -5.95 40.38 12.46
C LYS A 482 -5.89 39.94 13.93
N ALA A 483 -6.84 40.37 14.77
CA ALA A 483 -6.90 39.94 16.16
C ALA A 483 -7.29 38.45 16.27
N MET A 484 -8.23 37.99 15.45
CA MET A 484 -8.61 36.57 15.37
C MET A 484 -7.44 35.72 14.89
N ALA A 485 -6.73 36.12 13.81
CA ALA A 485 -5.55 35.45 13.32
C ALA A 485 -4.45 35.32 14.41
N LYS A 486 -4.25 36.36 15.22
CA LYS A 486 -3.29 36.28 16.33
C LYS A 486 -3.67 35.21 17.34
N VAL A 487 -4.95 35.15 17.72
CA VAL A 487 -5.45 34.13 18.68
C VAL A 487 -5.24 32.70 18.13
N ILE A 488 -5.57 32.46 16.85
CA ILE A 488 -5.36 31.16 16.20
C ILE A 488 -3.87 30.81 16.20
N LYS A 489 -3.00 31.75 15.82
CA LYS A 489 -1.53 31.52 15.81
C LYS A 489 -0.97 31.25 17.20
N ASP A 490 -1.37 32.02 18.19
CA ASP A 490 -0.91 31.86 19.58
C ASP A 490 -1.28 30.46 20.11
N ASP A 491 -2.48 29.95 19.76
CA ASP A 491 -2.91 28.59 20.11
C ASP A 491 -2.11 27.51 19.37
N LEU A 492 -1.85 27.68 18.07
CA LEU A 492 -1.02 26.77 17.27
C LEU A 492 0.43 26.70 17.79
N VAL A 493 1.02 27.85 18.13
CA VAL A 493 2.38 27.93 18.70
C VAL A 493 2.42 27.23 20.07
N ARG A 494 1.37 27.37 20.89
CA ARG A 494 1.24 26.66 22.16
C ARG A 494 1.20 25.15 21.93
N ILE A 495 0.38 24.67 20.98
CA ILE A 495 0.28 23.25 20.63
C ILE A 495 1.65 22.73 20.14
N LYS A 496 2.33 23.46 19.26
CA LYS A 496 3.68 23.09 18.80
C LYS A 496 4.66 22.99 19.97
N LYS A 497 4.65 23.93 20.90
CA LYS A 497 5.55 23.93 22.06
C LYS A 497 5.30 22.75 23.00
N GLU A 498 4.03 22.36 23.19
CA GLU A 498 3.64 21.34 24.14
C GLU A 498 3.77 19.91 23.55
N TYR A 499 3.47 19.73 22.26
CA TYR A 499 3.34 18.43 21.60
C TYR A 499 4.27 18.22 20.41
N GLY A 500 5.08 19.22 20.03
CA GLY A 500 6.00 19.11 18.91
C GLY A 500 7.06 18.01 19.12
N VAL A 501 7.34 17.28 18.07
CA VAL A 501 8.35 16.20 18.03
C VAL A 501 9.36 16.49 16.93
N GLU A 502 10.57 15.95 17.08
CA GLU A 502 11.59 16.01 16.05
C GLU A 502 11.22 15.16 14.83
N ARG A 503 11.68 15.59 13.66
CA ARG A 503 11.50 14.85 12.41
C ARG A 503 12.24 13.50 12.46
N LYS A 504 11.57 12.45 12.02
CA LYS A 504 12.13 11.09 11.93
C LYS A 504 12.61 10.76 10.52
N THR A 505 11.86 11.15 9.48
CA THR A 505 12.15 10.80 8.09
C THR A 505 13.13 11.78 7.46
N VAL A 506 14.22 11.27 6.89
CA VAL A 506 15.20 12.08 6.15
C VAL A 506 14.76 12.22 4.70
N ILE A 507 14.86 13.43 4.14
CA ILE A 507 14.45 13.74 2.77
C ILE A 507 15.66 14.10 1.94
N THR A 508 15.89 13.38 0.84
CA THR A 508 17.06 13.53 -0.03
C THR A 508 16.70 13.14 -1.46
N ASP A 509 17.56 13.49 -2.40
CA ASP A 509 17.60 12.87 -3.72
C ASP A 509 18.70 11.82 -3.73
N ALA A 510 18.35 10.55 -3.77
CA ALA A 510 19.34 9.48 -3.85
C ALA A 510 19.39 8.88 -5.26
N LYS A 511 20.57 8.46 -5.65
CA LYS A 511 20.75 7.69 -6.89
C LYS A 511 19.97 6.38 -6.81
N VAL A 512 19.42 5.94 -7.93
CA VAL A 512 18.80 4.61 -8.07
C VAL A 512 19.80 3.56 -7.61
N ALA A 513 19.37 2.62 -6.78
CA ALA A 513 20.23 1.53 -6.31
C ALA A 513 20.71 0.68 -7.50
N VAL A 514 22.01 0.71 -7.78
CA VAL A 514 22.63 -0.09 -8.83
C VAL A 514 23.32 -1.26 -8.17
N PHE A 515 22.69 -2.43 -8.23
CA PHE A 515 23.33 -3.68 -7.84
C PHE A 515 24.20 -4.18 -8.99
N VAL A 516 25.49 -4.35 -8.71
CA VAL A 516 26.44 -4.97 -9.63
C VAL A 516 26.50 -6.45 -9.26
N GLU A 517 25.94 -7.30 -10.13
CA GLU A 517 26.07 -8.75 -9.96
C GLU A 517 27.58 -9.10 -10.08
N LYS A 518 28.14 -9.75 -9.06
CA LYS A 518 29.52 -10.22 -9.13
C LYS A 518 29.60 -11.17 -10.32
N GLU A 519 30.32 -10.79 -11.36
CA GLU A 519 30.54 -11.66 -12.50
C GLU A 519 31.26 -12.92 -12.00
N VAL A 520 30.58 -14.06 -12.13
CA VAL A 520 31.23 -15.36 -11.91
C VAL A 520 32.27 -15.51 -13.03
N PRO A 521 33.55 -15.69 -12.71
CA PRO A 521 34.56 -15.88 -13.77
C PRO A 521 34.09 -16.99 -14.70
N ALA A 522 34.12 -16.70 -16.01
CA ALA A 522 33.73 -17.66 -17.01
C ALA A 522 34.68 -18.89 -16.95
N GLN A 523 34.10 -20.05 -16.69
CA GLN A 523 34.81 -21.31 -16.55
C GLN A 523 34.08 -22.39 -17.35
N GLU A 524 34.87 -23.20 -18.07
CA GLU A 524 34.36 -24.37 -18.74
C GLU A 524 34.06 -25.47 -17.70
N VAL A 525 32.88 -26.08 -17.79
CA VAL A 525 32.42 -27.15 -16.93
C VAL A 525 31.80 -28.27 -17.77
N VAL A 526 31.71 -29.46 -17.22
CA VAL A 526 30.99 -30.57 -17.86
C VAL A 526 29.67 -30.80 -17.16
N PHE A 527 28.57 -30.64 -17.91
CA PHE A 527 27.23 -31.04 -17.47
C PHE A 527 27.11 -32.54 -17.58
N ILE A 528 26.61 -33.16 -16.49
CA ILE A 528 26.31 -34.59 -16.48
C ILE A 528 24.91 -34.79 -15.80
N MET A 529 24.11 -35.66 -16.41
CA MET A 529 22.79 -36.05 -15.86
C MET A 529 22.60 -37.56 -16.06
N ASP A 530 22.21 -38.23 -15.00
CA ASP A 530 21.93 -39.66 -15.02
C ASP A 530 20.54 -39.96 -15.64
N ARG A 531 20.22 -41.27 -15.78
CA ARG A 531 18.92 -41.74 -16.33
C ARG A 531 17.74 -41.47 -15.41
N PHE A 532 17.99 -41.10 -14.14
CA PHE A 532 16.98 -40.75 -13.16
C PHE A 532 16.74 -39.22 -13.05
N GLY A 533 17.41 -38.43 -13.89
CA GLY A 533 17.27 -36.99 -13.95
C GLY A 533 18.08 -36.20 -12.90
N TYR A 534 19.05 -36.79 -12.20
CA TYR A 534 19.94 -36.06 -11.31
C TYR A 534 21.03 -35.35 -12.11
N ALA A 535 20.99 -34.03 -12.12
CA ALA A 535 21.88 -33.17 -12.86
C ALA A 535 22.90 -32.48 -11.94
N LYS A 536 24.10 -32.28 -12.47
CA LYS A 536 25.20 -31.56 -11.85
C LYS A 536 26.24 -31.11 -12.88
N THR A 537 27.13 -30.23 -12.47
CA THR A 537 28.30 -29.87 -13.24
C THR A 537 29.59 -30.29 -12.49
N ILE A 538 30.60 -30.64 -13.21
CA ILE A 538 31.94 -31.01 -12.69
C ILE A 538 33.03 -30.25 -13.44
N ASP A 539 34.21 -30.17 -12.88
CA ASP A 539 35.36 -29.62 -13.58
C ASP A 539 35.86 -30.51 -14.72
N THR A 540 36.45 -29.90 -15.75
CA THR A 540 36.96 -30.61 -16.93
C THR A 540 38.08 -31.60 -16.59
N ALA A 541 38.90 -31.31 -15.59
CA ALA A 541 39.97 -32.21 -15.17
C ALA A 541 39.43 -33.47 -14.47
N SER A 542 38.35 -33.37 -13.69
CA SER A 542 37.66 -34.51 -13.12
C SER A 542 36.97 -35.37 -14.20
N TYR A 543 36.40 -34.72 -15.20
CA TYR A 543 35.81 -35.39 -16.34
C TYR A 543 36.86 -36.20 -17.13
N GLU A 544 37.96 -35.60 -17.52
CA GLU A 544 39.01 -36.30 -18.31
C GLU A 544 39.56 -37.51 -17.57
N ARG A 545 39.77 -37.42 -16.26
CA ARG A 545 40.25 -38.55 -15.44
C ARG A 545 39.28 -39.71 -15.32
N ASN A 546 37.96 -39.47 -15.50
CA ASN A 546 36.92 -40.46 -15.24
C ASN A 546 35.99 -40.65 -16.46
N ARG A 547 36.44 -40.29 -17.64
CA ARG A 547 35.62 -40.21 -18.86
C ARG A 547 34.81 -41.48 -19.15
N GLU A 548 35.40 -42.65 -19.13
CA GLU A 548 34.71 -43.93 -19.36
C GLU A 548 33.63 -44.21 -18.34
N ALA A 549 33.90 -44.01 -17.04
CA ALA A 549 32.96 -44.24 -15.99
C ALA A 549 31.77 -43.28 -16.09
N ILE A 550 32.03 -42.02 -16.46
CA ILE A 550 30.99 -41.00 -16.63
C ILE A 550 30.05 -41.34 -17.79
N TYR A 551 30.56 -41.77 -18.94
CA TYR A 551 29.72 -42.17 -20.07
C TYR A 551 28.90 -43.45 -19.79
N ASN A 552 29.37 -44.32 -18.90
CA ASN A 552 28.62 -45.52 -18.51
C ASN A 552 27.49 -45.20 -17.50
N ASP A 553 27.73 -44.24 -16.61
CA ASP A 553 26.81 -43.94 -15.50
C ASP A 553 25.78 -42.85 -15.85
N PHE A 554 26.09 -41.95 -16.80
CA PHE A 554 25.28 -40.78 -17.12
C PHE A 554 24.74 -40.82 -18.54
N LYS A 555 23.44 -40.46 -18.69
CA LYS A 555 22.75 -40.42 -19.99
C LYS A 555 23.13 -39.20 -20.83
N TYR A 556 23.31 -38.04 -20.17
CA TYR A 556 23.66 -36.80 -20.84
C TYR A 556 25.01 -36.30 -20.30
N VAL A 557 25.96 -36.11 -21.20
CA VAL A 557 27.33 -35.64 -20.87
C VAL A 557 27.79 -34.70 -21.98
N PHE A 558 28.03 -33.44 -21.64
CA PHE A 558 28.57 -32.45 -22.58
C PHE A 558 29.26 -31.29 -21.87
N THR A 559 30.19 -30.67 -22.54
CA THR A 559 30.91 -29.49 -22.06
C THR A 559 30.13 -28.22 -22.33
N CYS A 560 30.12 -27.27 -21.39
CA CYS A 560 29.50 -25.97 -21.52
C CYS A 560 30.21 -24.94 -20.65
N MET A 561 29.93 -23.66 -20.87
CA MET A 561 30.40 -22.60 -19.99
C MET A 561 29.47 -22.47 -18.77
N ASN A 562 30.01 -22.16 -17.59
CA ASN A 562 29.18 -21.91 -16.39
C ASN A 562 28.23 -20.70 -16.55
N THR A 563 28.48 -19.85 -17.56
CA THR A 563 27.63 -18.69 -17.91
C THR A 563 26.52 -19.02 -18.90
N ASP A 564 26.52 -20.24 -19.47
CA ASP A 564 25.55 -20.68 -20.47
C ASP A 564 24.20 -21.12 -19.87
N LYS A 565 23.30 -21.57 -20.72
CA LYS A 565 21.99 -22.13 -20.39
C LYS A 565 21.89 -23.56 -20.93
N ILE A 566 21.30 -24.44 -20.13
CA ILE A 566 20.89 -25.77 -20.59
C ILE A 566 19.47 -25.65 -21.14
N CYS A 567 19.28 -26.14 -22.35
CA CYS A 567 18.01 -26.18 -23.08
C CYS A 567 17.44 -27.59 -23.05
N ILE A 568 16.22 -27.75 -22.53
CA ILE A 568 15.46 -29.00 -22.45
C ILE A 568 14.25 -28.86 -23.34
N PHE A 569 14.25 -29.55 -24.48
CA PHE A 569 13.12 -29.63 -25.40
C PHE A 569 12.29 -30.87 -25.08
N THR A 570 10.99 -30.71 -24.92
CA THR A 570 10.09 -31.80 -24.50
C THR A 570 9.13 -32.23 -25.60
N ASP A 571 8.60 -33.45 -25.47
CA ASP A 571 7.62 -34.04 -26.39
C ASP A 571 6.34 -33.20 -26.53
N ASN A 572 5.98 -32.43 -25.50
CA ASN A 572 4.84 -31.52 -25.49
C ASN A 572 5.10 -30.17 -26.19
N GLY A 573 6.25 -30.02 -26.87
CA GLY A 573 6.57 -28.80 -27.61
C GLY A 573 6.99 -27.61 -26.73
N GLN A 574 7.45 -27.87 -25.51
CA GLN A 574 8.01 -26.85 -24.61
C GLN A 574 9.54 -26.84 -24.70
N LEU A 575 10.11 -25.69 -24.38
CA LEU A 575 11.53 -25.49 -24.11
C LEU A 575 11.68 -24.94 -22.69
N HIS A 576 12.36 -25.68 -21.82
CA HIS A 576 12.76 -25.21 -20.50
C HIS A 576 14.24 -24.84 -20.53
N GLN A 577 14.57 -23.69 -19.91
CA GLN A 577 15.94 -23.18 -19.85
C GLN A 577 16.41 -23.08 -18.39
N ILE A 578 17.58 -23.65 -18.09
CA ILE A 578 18.23 -23.62 -16.78
C ILE A 578 19.62 -22.98 -16.97
N LYS A 579 19.94 -21.95 -16.18
CA LYS A 579 21.29 -21.38 -16.22
C LYS A 579 22.29 -22.36 -15.61
N VAL A 580 23.41 -22.59 -16.26
CA VAL A 580 24.45 -23.53 -15.78
C VAL A 580 24.93 -23.16 -14.37
N LYS A 581 25.00 -21.87 -14.04
CA LYS A 581 25.38 -21.39 -12.70
C LYS A 581 24.40 -21.80 -11.58
N ASP A 582 23.15 -22.12 -11.93
CA ASP A 582 22.12 -22.54 -10.98
C ASP A 582 22.19 -24.06 -10.71
N ILE A 583 22.98 -24.82 -11.53
CA ILE A 583 23.18 -26.24 -11.39
C ILE A 583 24.34 -26.49 -10.40
N PRO A 584 24.20 -27.46 -9.45
CA PRO A 584 25.23 -27.72 -8.48
C PRO A 584 26.58 -28.08 -9.14
N PHE A 585 27.66 -27.37 -8.78
CA PHE A 585 29.02 -27.72 -9.14
C PHE A 585 29.62 -28.64 -8.07
N LEU A 586 29.95 -29.87 -8.45
CA LEU A 586 30.47 -30.89 -7.55
C LEU A 586 31.87 -31.32 -7.97
N THR A 587 32.77 -31.47 -7.02
CA THR A 587 34.15 -31.88 -7.27
C THR A 587 34.28 -33.38 -7.51
N LYS A 588 33.35 -34.18 -7.04
CA LYS A 588 33.32 -35.64 -7.23
C LYS A 588 32.15 -36.02 -8.12
N PHE A 589 32.43 -36.68 -9.24
CA PHE A 589 31.38 -37.08 -10.18
C PHE A 589 30.39 -38.13 -9.64
N ARG A 590 30.75 -38.87 -8.58
CA ARG A 590 29.87 -39.85 -7.90
C ARG A 590 28.92 -39.22 -6.88
N ASP A 591 29.15 -37.97 -6.46
CA ASP A 591 28.20 -37.32 -5.54
C ASP A 591 26.84 -37.16 -6.23
N LYS A 592 25.76 -37.28 -5.47
CA LYS A 592 24.40 -37.18 -6.00
C LYS A 592 24.11 -35.74 -6.41
N GLY A 593 23.68 -35.53 -7.67
CA GLY A 593 23.26 -34.24 -8.17
C GLY A 593 21.89 -33.82 -7.62
N THR A 594 21.34 -32.76 -8.20
CA THR A 594 19.98 -32.29 -7.90
C THR A 594 19.03 -32.74 -9.01
N PRO A 595 17.80 -33.21 -8.69
CA PRO A 595 16.80 -33.50 -9.71
C PRO A 595 16.58 -32.31 -10.63
N ILE A 596 16.53 -32.55 -11.94
CA ILE A 596 16.41 -31.50 -12.96
C ILE A 596 15.09 -30.71 -12.79
N ASP A 597 14.04 -31.36 -12.29
CA ASP A 597 12.74 -30.76 -11.96
C ASP A 597 12.88 -29.63 -10.92
N ASN A 598 13.79 -29.78 -9.97
CA ASN A 598 14.04 -28.79 -8.91
C ASN A 598 14.89 -27.60 -9.38
N LEU A 599 15.51 -27.70 -10.56
CA LEU A 599 16.38 -26.65 -11.11
C LEU A 599 15.65 -25.72 -12.08
N GLY A 600 14.48 -26.13 -12.56
CA GLY A 600 13.70 -25.41 -13.56
C GLY A 600 12.20 -25.64 -13.46
N ASN A 601 11.50 -25.38 -14.56
CA ASN A 601 10.05 -25.61 -14.68
C ASN A 601 9.73 -26.90 -15.45
N TYR A 602 10.73 -27.77 -15.71
CA TYR A 602 10.53 -29.07 -16.32
C TYR A 602 9.84 -30.01 -15.31
N ASP A 603 8.87 -30.77 -15.76
CA ASP A 603 8.14 -31.76 -14.97
C ASP A 603 8.28 -33.17 -15.58
N SER A 604 9.13 -33.99 -15.00
CA SER A 604 9.40 -35.34 -15.47
C SER A 604 8.17 -36.30 -15.39
N SER A 605 7.13 -35.93 -14.65
CA SER A 605 5.91 -36.70 -14.55
C SER A 605 4.98 -36.49 -15.74
N GLY A 606 5.04 -35.35 -16.40
CA GLY A 606 4.16 -34.94 -17.50
C GLY A 606 4.83 -34.82 -18.87
N GLU A 607 6.16 -34.79 -18.92
CA GLU A 607 6.92 -34.47 -20.13
C GLU A 607 8.11 -35.43 -20.34
N LEU A 608 8.46 -35.69 -21.60
CA LEU A 608 9.66 -36.48 -21.97
C LEU A 608 10.71 -35.55 -22.61
N ILE A 609 11.96 -35.70 -22.20
CA ILE A 609 13.08 -35.00 -22.82
C ILE A 609 13.36 -35.61 -24.20
N ILE A 610 13.15 -34.82 -25.25
CA ILE A 610 13.47 -35.20 -26.64
C ILE A 610 14.87 -34.75 -27.02
N TYR A 611 15.26 -33.51 -26.65
CA TYR A 611 16.58 -32.99 -26.95
C TYR A 611 17.10 -32.15 -25.78
N LEU A 612 18.33 -32.37 -25.36
CA LEU A 612 18.95 -31.66 -24.25
C LEU A 612 20.37 -31.24 -24.66
N CYS A 613 20.63 -29.95 -24.55
CA CYS A 613 21.92 -29.39 -24.97
C CYS A 613 22.23 -28.07 -24.22
N ALA A 614 23.46 -27.63 -24.31
CA ALA A 614 23.85 -26.25 -23.95
C ALA A 614 23.43 -25.30 -25.10
N TYR A 615 22.94 -24.09 -24.76
CA TYR A 615 22.47 -23.14 -25.79
C TYR A 615 23.57 -22.74 -26.75
N GLU A 616 24.79 -22.46 -26.26
CA GLU A 616 25.95 -22.12 -27.12
C GLU A 616 26.27 -23.21 -28.18
N THR A 617 25.93 -24.50 -27.93
CA THR A 617 26.19 -25.57 -28.89
C THR A 617 25.18 -25.60 -30.06
N ILE A 618 24.04 -24.90 -29.91
CA ILE A 618 23.04 -24.77 -30.95
C ILE A 618 22.90 -23.34 -31.47
N LYS A 619 23.59 -22.39 -30.87
CA LYS A 619 23.56 -20.98 -31.26
C LYS A 619 23.99 -20.81 -32.73
N ASN A 620 23.25 -19.99 -33.46
CA ASN A 620 23.42 -19.76 -34.90
C ASN A 620 23.23 -21.03 -35.77
N GLN A 621 22.56 -22.05 -35.26
CA GLN A 621 22.22 -23.26 -36.01
C GLN A 621 20.72 -23.30 -36.33
N LYS A 622 20.30 -24.32 -37.00
CA LYS A 622 18.91 -24.63 -37.27
C LYS A 622 18.56 -26.03 -36.76
N LEU A 623 17.38 -26.19 -36.20
CA LEU A 623 16.89 -27.47 -35.69
C LEU A 623 15.67 -27.93 -36.51
N LEU A 624 15.71 -29.20 -36.94
CA LEU A 624 14.60 -29.89 -37.53
C LEU A 624 13.71 -30.44 -36.41
N PHE A 625 12.44 -30.06 -36.39
CA PHE A 625 11.41 -30.62 -35.52
C PHE A 625 10.55 -31.60 -36.28
N VAL A 626 10.32 -32.76 -35.71
CA VAL A 626 9.48 -33.83 -36.28
C VAL A 626 8.47 -34.30 -35.27
N THR A 627 7.20 -34.36 -35.68
CA THR A 627 6.13 -34.78 -34.80
C THR A 627 5.60 -36.18 -35.16
N SER A 628 4.93 -36.81 -34.22
CA SER A 628 4.35 -38.15 -34.39
C SER A 628 3.34 -38.21 -35.53
N GLN A 629 2.57 -37.13 -35.74
CA GLN A 629 1.60 -37.04 -36.84
C GLN A 629 2.23 -36.64 -38.19
N GLY A 630 3.57 -36.59 -38.26
CA GLY A 630 4.28 -36.37 -39.51
C GLY A 630 4.49 -34.95 -39.92
N MET A 631 4.28 -33.97 -39.01
CA MET A 631 4.57 -32.60 -39.27
C MET A 631 6.06 -32.30 -39.04
N MET A 632 6.67 -31.50 -39.94
CA MET A 632 8.08 -31.19 -39.94
C MET A 632 8.32 -29.71 -40.22
N LYS A 633 9.30 -29.16 -39.60
CA LYS A 633 9.83 -27.82 -39.90
C LYS A 633 11.24 -27.64 -39.41
N ILE A 634 11.96 -26.69 -40.01
CA ILE A 634 13.23 -26.23 -39.52
C ILE A 634 13.04 -24.91 -38.80
N VAL A 635 13.60 -24.75 -37.61
CA VAL A 635 13.52 -23.53 -36.79
C VAL A 635 14.91 -22.98 -36.54
N ASP A 636 15.11 -21.66 -36.72
CA ASP A 636 16.32 -20.97 -36.35
C ASP A 636 16.46 -20.89 -34.83
N THR A 637 17.64 -21.30 -34.32
CA THR A 637 17.88 -21.35 -32.87
C THR A 637 17.92 -19.97 -32.21
N ALA A 638 18.10 -18.88 -33.00
CA ALA A 638 17.98 -17.51 -32.50
C ALA A 638 16.60 -17.22 -31.86
N GLU A 639 15.54 -17.93 -32.28
CA GLU A 639 14.21 -17.80 -31.67
C GLU A 639 14.14 -18.31 -30.22
N PHE A 640 15.13 -19.07 -29.78
CA PHE A 640 15.24 -19.61 -28.41
C PHE A 640 16.13 -18.78 -27.49
N ASP A 641 16.75 -17.70 -27.98
CA ASP A 641 17.49 -16.76 -27.12
C ASP A 641 16.53 -15.80 -26.39
N VAL A 642 15.90 -16.32 -25.37
CA VAL A 642 14.89 -15.58 -24.60
C VAL A 642 15.24 -15.61 -23.11
N ALA A 643 14.78 -14.60 -22.38
CA ALA A 643 14.98 -14.49 -20.94
C ALA A 643 14.03 -15.38 -20.10
N LYS A 644 12.93 -15.84 -20.70
CA LYS A 644 11.94 -16.69 -20.02
C LYS A 644 12.47 -18.10 -19.78
N ARG A 645 12.20 -18.65 -18.59
CA ARG A 645 12.61 -20.02 -18.22
C ARG A 645 11.89 -21.08 -19.01
N THR A 646 10.66 -20.82 -19.48
CA THR A 646 9.85 -21.75 -20.27
C THR A 646 9.20 -21.00 -21.43
N VAL A 647 9.29 -21.56 -22.63
CA VAL A 647 8.66 -21.07 -23.85
C VAL A 647 8.23 -22.22 -24.73
N ALA A 648 7.22 -22.03 -25.57
CA ALA A 648 6.88 -23.00 -26.60
C ALA A 648 8.04 -23.11 -27.60
N SER A 649 8.53 -24.32 -27.86
CA SER A 649 9.54 -24.63 -28.86
C SER A 649 8.92 -24.85 -30.24
N THR A 650 7.68 -25.31 -30.28
CA THR A 650 6.87 -25.48 -31.49
C THR A 650 5.38 -25.37 -31.17
N LYS A 651 4.56 -25.12 -32.19
CA LYS A 651 3.12 -25.30 -32.13
C LYS A 651 2.78 -26.71 -32.60
N LEU A 652 2.13 -27.49 -31.75
CA LEU A 652 1.63 -28.82 -32.04
C LEU A 652 0.15 -28.77 -32.49
N GLN A 653 -0.30 -29.81 -33.24
CA GLN A 653 -1.71 -30.09 -33.47
C GLN A 653 -2.29 -30.83 -32.25
N ASP A 654 -3.62 -31.01 -32.22
CA ASP A 654 -4.27 -31.74 -31.15
C ASP A 654 -3.77 -33.21 -31.14
N ASP A 655 -3.44 -33.71 -29.96
CA ASP A 655 -2.91 -35.06 -29.70
C ASP A 655 -1.56 -35.38 -30.40
N ASP A 656 -0.83 -34.35 -30.90
CA ASP A 656 0.48 -34.55 -31.53
C ASP A 656 1.62 -34.35 -30.53
N LYS A 657 2.73 -35.02 -30.74
CA LYS A 657 3.93 -34.97 -29.92
C LYS A 657 5.19 -34.87 -30.76
N ILE A 658 6.23 -34.20 -30.23
CA ILE A 658 7.54 -34.23 -30.85
C ILE A 658 8.16 -35.60 -30.65
N VAL A 659 8.62 -36.23 -31.74
CA VAL A 659 9.33 -37.51 -31.73
C VAL A 659 10.83 -37.29 -31.79
N SER A 660 11.28 -36.34 -32.60
CA SER A 660 12.72 -36.06 -32.74
C SER A 660 12.99 -34.57 -33.00
N ILE A 661 14.13 -34.13 -32.49
CA ILE A 661 14.74 -32.82 -32.79
C ILE A 661 16.19 -33.08 -33.18
N GLU A 662 16.56 -32.70 -34.41
CA GLU A 662 17.89 -32.93 -34.96
C GLU A 662 18.49 -31.61 -35.47
N LYS A 663 19.83 -31.55 -35.50
CA LYS A 663 20.50 -30.41 -36.12
C LYS A 663 20.30 -30.47 -37.64
N ALA A 664 19.72 -29.40 -38.18
CA ALA A 664 19.50 -29.28 -39.63
C ALA A 664 20.66 -28.49 -40.25
N ASP A 665 21.51 -29.22 -40.96
CA ASP A 665 22.63 -28.64 -41.68
C ASP A 665 22.14 -28.14 -43.07
N VAL A 666 21.58 -26.93 -43.03
CA VAL A 666 20.98 -26.28 -44.20
C VAL A 666 21.44 -24.86 -44.34
N GLN A 667 21.71 -24.44 -45.59
CA GLN A 667 21.95 -23.04 -45.94
C GLN A 667 20.65 -22.47 -46.56
N VAL A 668 20.41 -21.21 -46.30
CA VAL A 668 19.27 -20.48 -46.90
C VAL A 668 19.89 -19.47 -47.86
N GLU A 669 19.62 -19.66 -49.15
CA GLU A 669 20.03 -18.73 -50.20
C GLU A 669 18.85 -17.90 -50.65
N THR A 670 19.00 -16.60 -50.76
CA THR A 670 17.99 -15.70 -51.28
C THR A 670 18.16 -15.58 -52.80
N LEU A 671 17.29 -16.18 -53.59
CA LEU A 671 17.29 -16.12 -55.03
C LEU A 671 16.26 -15.11 -55.53
N SER A 672 16.69 -14.20 -56.41
CA SER A 672 15.78 -13.30 -57.12
C SER A 672 15.11 -14.02 -58.29
N LYS A 673 13.82 -14.33 -58.18
CA LYS A 673 13.04 -14.91 -59.30
C LYS A 673 12.25 -13.81 -59.98
N PHE A 674 12.25 -13.85 -61.33
CA PHE A 674 11.38 -13.01 -62.16
C PHE A 674 10.00 -13.67 -62.26
N ASN A 675 8.99 -12.93 -61.91
CA ASN A 675 7.61 -13.38 -62.06
C ASN A 675 7.13 -13.17 -63.55
N LEU A 676 6.09 -13.87 -63.95
CA LEU A 676 5.50 -13.77 -65.29
C LEU A 676 5.01 -12.35 -65.65
N ASP A 677 4.80 -11.50 -64.66
CA ASP A 677 4.40 -10.11 -64.78
C ASP A 677 5.57 -9.11 -64.86
N GLY A 678 6.82 -9.61 -64.90
CA GLY A 678 8.03 -8.82 -64.95
C GLY A 678 8.50 -8.25 -63.59
N SER A 679 7.79 -8.53 -62.48
CA SER A 679 8.23 -8.14 -61.14
C SER A 679 9.33 -9.06 -60.61
N ARG A 680 10.22 -8.55 -59.77
CA ARG A 680 11.22 -9.34 -59.05
C ARG A 680 10.64 -9.71 -57.69
N SER A 681 10.66 -11.03 -57.35
CA SER A 681 10.40 -11.52 -56.01
C SER A 681 11.66 -12.21 -55.48
N GLU A 682 12.01 -11.95 -54.21
CA GLU A 682 13.03 -12.70 -53.51
C GLU A 682 12.40 -13.96 -52.94
N VAL A 683 12.97 -15.11 -53.28
CA VAL A 683 12.52 -16.41 -52.75
C VAL A 683 13.67 -17.03 -52.00
N GLU A 684 13.46 -17.39 -50.75
CA GLU A 684 14.42 -18.14 -49.93
C GLU A 684 14.38 -19.62 -50.39
N GLU A 685 15.51 -20.12 -50.86
CA GLU A 685 15.67 -21.52 -51.23
C GLU A 685 16.61 -22.23 -50.21
N ILE A 686 16.19 -23.41 -49.73
CA ILE A 686 16.95 -24.18 -48.76
C ILE A 686 17.85 -25.12 -49.52
N VAL A 687 19.16 -24.99 -49.32
CA VAL A 687 20.18 -25.86 -49.92
C VAL A 687 20.74 -26.82 -48.87
N SER A 688 20.70 -28.09 -49.16
CA SER A 688 21.29 -29.14 -48.31
C SER A 688 21.66 -30.37 -49.19
N ASN A 689 22.74 -31.00 -48.83
CA ASN A 689 23.14 -32.28 -49.40
C ASN A 689 22.65 -33.50 -48.57
N LYS A 690 21.79 -33.24 -47.58
CA LYS A 690 21.29 -34.27 -46.67
C LYS A 690 19.87 -34.73 -47.06
N ASN A 691 19.59 -35.98 -46.76
CA ASN A 691 18.30 -36.62 -46.93
C ASN A 691 17.71 -36.98 -45.56
N VAL A 692 16.39 -36.86 -45.46
CA VAL A 692 15.59 -37.35 -44.34
C VAL A 692 15.01 -38.70 -44.67
N ILE A 693 15.20 -39.66 -43.78
CA ILE A 693 14.58 -40.98 -43.85
C ILE A 693 13.66 -41.11 -42.65
N VAL A 694 12.38 -41.28 -42.93
CA VAL A 694 11.31 -41.42 -41.92
C VAL A 694 10.96 -42.91 -41.79
N GLN A 695 10.91 -43.39 -40.56
CA GLN A 695 10.38 -44.72 -40.21
C GLN A 695 9.06 -44.51 -39.44
N THR A 696 8.03 -45.27 -39.83
CA THR A 696 6.78 -45.30 -39.11
C THR A 696 6.61 -46.60 -38.29
N ALA A 697 5.74 -46.58 -37.28
CA ALA A 697 5.44 -47.72 -36.42
C ALA A 697 4.96 -48.92 -37.20
N ASN A 698 4.24 -48.74 -38.32
CA ASN A 698 3.79 -49.81 -39.22
C ASN A 698 4.84 -50.27 -40.22
N GLY A 699 6.10 -49.79 -40.07
CA GLY A 699 7.25 -50.21 -40.91
C GLY A 699 7.21 -49.62 -42.31
N VAL A 700 6.71 -48.42 -42.48
CA VAL A 700 6.79 -47.66 -43.71
C VAL A 700 8.02 -46.77 -43.66
N PHE A 701 8.79 -46.76 -44.72
CA PHE A 701 9.99 -45.93 -44.86
C PHE A 701 9.83 -44.94 -46.01
N LEU A 702 10.26 -43.68 -45.81
CA LEU A 702 10.26 -42.64 -46.83
C LEU A 702 11.57 -41.91 -46.81
N LYS A 703 12.25 -41.79 -47.97
CA LYS A 703 13.47 -41.01 -48.12
C LYS A 703 13.21 -39.83 -49.05
N PHE A 704 13.56 -38.60 -48.58
CA PHE A 704 13.40 -37.38 -49.35
C PHE A 704 14.45 -36.34 -48.97
N PRO A 705 14.73 -35.31 -49.81
CA PRO A 705 15.74 -34.30 -49.51
C PRO A 705 15.37 -33.42 -48.32
N LEU A 706 16.29 -33.11 -47.42
CA LEU A 706 16.10 -32.19 -46.32
C LEU A 706 15.71 -30.78 -46.78
N SER A 707 16.17 -30.40 -47.96
CA SER A 707 15.85 -29.08 -48.59
C SER A 707 14.35 -28.86 -48.87
N GLU A 708 13.53 -29.92 -48.89
CA GLU A 708 12.08 -29.79 -49.05
C GLU A 708 11.38 -29.34 -47.78
N ILE A 709 12.03 -29.33 -46.62
CA ILE A 709 11.46 -28.91 -45.34
C ILE A 709 11.72 -27.40 -45.13
N PRO A 710 10.71 -26.55 -45.06
CA PRO A 710 10.88 -25.11 -44.95
C PRO A 710 11.38 -24.67 -43.57
N VAL A 711 12.14 -23.57 -43.54
CA VAL A 711 12.43 -22.84 -42.31
C VAL A 711 11.16 -22.06 -41.90
N LYS A 712 10.69 -22.25 -40.69
CA LYS A 712 9.48 -21.64 -40.13
C LYS A 712 9.71 -21.15 -38.71
N LYS A 713 8.93 -20.17 -38.29
CA LYS A 713 8.94 -19.69 -36.90
C LYS A 713 8.50 -20.80 -35.95
N LYS A 714 8.98 -20.75 -34.69
CA LYS A 714 8.57 -21.68 -33.63
C LYS A 714 7.04 -21.71 -33.43
N SER A 715 6.32 -20.63 -33.70
CA SER A 715 4.86 -20.54 -33.59
C SER A 715 4.08 -21.22 -34.73
N ALA A 716 4.74 -21.74 -35.76
CA ALA A 716 4.12 -22.44 -36.88
C ALA A 716 4.05 -23.96 -36.60
N VAL A 717 3.07 -24.65 -37.18
CA VAL A 717 2.92 -26.12 -37.09
C VAL A 717 3.94 -26.84 -37.95
N GLY A 718 4.29 -26.30 -39.12
CA GLY A 718 5.20 -26.93 -40.08
C GLY A 718 4.47 -27.43 -41.35
N VAL A 719 5.11 -28.36 -42.04
CA VAL A 719 4.60 -29.00 -43.25
C VAL A 719 4.55 -30.53 -43.07
N ARG A 720 3.71 -31.21 -43.80
CA ARG A 720 3.67 -32.66 -43.76
C ARG A 720 4.91 -33.26 -44.43
N GLY A 721 5.63 -34.11 -43.70
CA GLY A 721 6.80 -34.81 -44.18
C GLY A 721 6.42 -36.12 -44.88
N ILE A 722 5.52 -36.90 -44.27
CA ILE A 722 5.01 -38.17 -44.80
C ILE A 722 3.48 -38.24 -44.74
N LYS A 723 2.86 -38.92 -45.69
CA LYS A 723 1.41 -39.23 -45.67
C LYS A 723 1.19 -40.52 -44.91
N LEU A 724 0.86 -40.42 -43.63
CA LEU A 724 0.62 -41.56 -42.74
C LEU A 724 -0.63 -42.33 -43.12
N GLY A 725 -0.62 -43.65 -42.86
CA GLY A 725 -1.79 -44.50 -42.91
C GLY A 725 -2.71 -44.27 -41.72
N LYS A 726 -3.86 -44.97 -41.69
CA LYS A 726 -4.75 -44.94 -40.52
C LYS A 726 -4.04 -45.62 -39.34
N ASP A 727 -4.10 -44.98 -38.20
CA ASP A 727 -3.49 -45.43 -36.93
C ASP A 727 -1.96 -45.67 -37.02
N ASP A 728 -1.24 -44.94 -37.90
CA ASP A 728 0.21 -44.95 -38.03
C ASP A 728 0.81 -43.63 -37.54
N TYR A 729 2.04 -43.67 -37.04
CA TYR A 729 2.77 -42.51 -36.55
C TYR A 729 4.28 -42.63 -36.86
N ILE A 730 4.98 -41.52 -36.84
CA ILE A 730 6.45 -41.55 -36.97
C ILE A 730 7.04 -42.14 -35.70
N GLU A 731 7.84 -43.18 -35.85
CA GLU A 731 8.55 -43.84 -34.74
C GLU A 731 9.97 -43.28 -34.62
N ASP A 732 10.69 -43.09 -35.79
CA ASP A 732 12.06 -42.64 -35.82
C ASP A 732 12.39 -41.89 -37.12
N ILE A 733 13.45 -41.10 -37.10
CA ILE A 733 14.01 -40.44 -38.27
C ILE A 733 15.55 -40.53 -38.31
N PHE A 734 16.08 -40.48 -39.53
CA PHE A 734 17.54 -40.46 -39.78
C PHE A 734 17.85 -39.36 -40.77
N ILE A 735 18.89 -38.56 -40.48
CA ILE A 735 19.42 -37.56 -41.38
C ILE A 735 20.79 -38.03 -41.86
N MET A 736 20.98 -38.12 -43.17
CA MET A 736 22.18 -38.68 -43.78
C MET A 736 22.65 -37.84 -44.95
N ASP A 737 23.92 -37.78 -45.15
CA ASP A 737 24.50 -37.23 -46.37
C ASP A 737 24.08 -38.05 -47.60
N ASP A 738 23.93 -37.36 -48.72
CA ASP A 738 23.58 -38.05 -49.96
C ASP A 738 24.71 -39.02 -50.37
N GLY A 739 24.32 -40.26 -50.66
CA GLY A 739 25.26 -41.34 -51.01
C GLY A 739 25.95 -42.04 -49.83
N MET A 740 25.67 -41.67 -48.57
CA MET A 740 26.23 -42.34 -47.41
C MET A 740 25.67 -43.75 -47.28
N GLU A 741 26.54 -44.76 -47.13
CA GLU A 741 26.14 -46.16 -46.93
C GLU A 741 25.78 -46.38 -45.44
N PHE A 742 24.51 -46.69 -45.16
CA PHE A 742 24.08 -47.06 -43.84
C PHE A 742 23.00 -48.18 -43.95
N THR A 743 23.19 -49.20 -43.16
CA THR A 743 22.30 -50.35 -43.12
C THR A 743 21.78 -50.54 -41.72
N MET A 744 20.46 -50.53 -41.53
CA MET A 744 19.82 -50.90 -40.26
C MET A 744 19.10 -52.21 -40.34
N GLU A 745 18.94 -52.89 -39.22
CA GLU A 745 18.13 -54.07 -39.09
C GLU A 745 16.74 -53.73 -38.54
N TYR A 746 15.72 -54.01 -39.35
CA TYR A 746 14.34 -53.80 -38.92
C TYR A 746 13.62 -55.15 -38.98
N LYS A 747 13.19 -55.65 -37.81
CA LYS A 747 12.47 -56.93 -37.65
C LYS A 747 13.12 -58.08 -38.42
N GLY A 748 14.44 -58.24 -38.29
CA GLY A 748 15.22 -59.30 -38.92
C GLY A 748 15.59 -59.05 -40.39
N LYS A 749 15.21 -57.94 -41.00
CA LYS A 749 15.62 -57.53 -42.36
C LYS A 749 16.59 -56.40 -42.36
N LYS A 750 17.63 -56.49 -43.16
CA LYS A 750 18.57 -55.39 -43.40
C LYS A 750 18.01 -54.44 -44.44
N ILE A 751 17.89 -53.17 -44.05
CA ILE A 751 17.43 -52.05 -44.89
C ILE A 751 18.65 -51.21 -45.20
N ASP A 752 19.00 -51.14 -46.48
CA ASP A 752 20.09 -50.28 -46.94
C ASP A 752 19.54 -48.93 -47.39
N PHE A 753 19.84 -47.89 -46.60
CA PHE A 753 19.32 -46.55 -46.86
C PHE A 753 19.92 -45.88 -48.10
N ALA A 754 21.11 -46.31 -48.55
CA ALA A 754 21.71 -45.83 -49.80
C ALA A 754 20.88 -46.28 -51.01
N LYS A 755 20.35 -47.53 -50.99
CA LYS A 755 19.54 -48.10 -52.07
C LYS A 755 18.08 -47.73 -52.02
N MET A 756 17.60 -47.00 -50.97
CA MET A 756 16.23 -46.52 -50.94
C MET A 756 15.94 -45.52 -52.04
N LYS A 757 14.86 -45.70 -52.76
CA LYS A 757 14.40 -44.76 -53.78
C LYS A 757 14.10 -43.41 -53.19
N MET A 758 14.69 -42.37 -53.75
CA MET A 758 14.38 -40.96 -53.44
C MET A 758 12.93 -40.64 -53.85
N ALA A 759 12.22 -40.00 -52.96
CA ALA A 759 10.85 -39.57 -53.19
C ALA A 759 10.71 -38.06 -52.79
N HIS A 760 9.48 -37.55 -52.80
CA HIS A 760 9.17 -36.21 -52.28
C HIS A 760 8.45 -36.32 -50.91
N ARG A 761 8.58 -35.29 -50.08
CA ARG A 761 7.78 -35.21 -48.87
C ARG A 761 6.27 -35.30 -49.16
N ASP A 762 5.47 -35.57 -48.16
CA ASP A 762 3.98 -35.74 -48.26
C ASP A 762 3.55 -36.87 -49.21
N THR A 763 4.40 -37.86 -49.40
CA THR A 763 4.10 -39.12 -50.13
C THR A 763 3.92 -40.29 -49.17
N LYS A 764 3.39 -41.41 -49.69
CA LYS A 764 3.09 -42.63 -48.91
C LYS A 764 4.33 -43.49 -48.75
N GLY A 765 5.36 -43.35 -48.45
CA GLY A 765 6.52 -44.24 -48.29
C GLY A 765 6.36 -45.69 -48.80
N ILE A 766 7.38 -46.48 -48.55
CA ILE A 766 7.44 -47.92 -48.96
C ILE A 766 7.31 -48.78 -47.69
N LYS A 767 6.32 -49.68 -47.64
CA LYS A 767 6.17 -50.61 -46.55
C LYS A 767 7.16 -51.77 -46.71
N VAL A 768 7.98 -51.97 -45.71
CA VAL A 768 8.88 -53.14 -45.64
C VAL A 768 8.02 -54.36 -45.25
N ARG A 769 7.85 -55.30 -46.18
CA ARG A 769 7.15 -56.56 -45.88
C ARG A 769 8.07 -57.43 -45.04
N VAL A 770 7.73 -57.67 -43.80
CA VAL A 770 8.44 -58.56 -42.87
C VAL A 770 8.08 -59.97 -43.12
#